data_6343f469d6122ef58d6f72284a60fcd5
#
_entry.id   6343f469d6122ef58d6f72284a60fcd5
#
_cell.length_a   1.000
_cell.length_b   1.000
_cell.length_c   1.000
_cell.angle_alpha   90.00
_cell.angle_beta   90.00
_cell.angle_gamma   90.00
#
_symmetry.space_group_name_H-M   'P 1'
#
loop_
_entity.id
_entity.type
_entity.pdbx_description
1 polymer ?
#
loop_
_entity_poly.entity_id
_entity_poly.type
_entity_poly.pdbx_seq_one_letter_code
_entity_poly.pdbx_strand_id
1 'polypeptide(L)'
;MQTILTYRLRGFALLICALVMLSSRSVAQEGQAGYAYRDGEHFVDIEGVSILGNRPIKEIGIQQTPIDSVALKENIALSMADVLTFRSSVFVKSYGRATLSTVAFRGTSPSHTQVKWNGMKLNSPMLGMTDFSLIPAYFIDKATLLHGTSSVNDTGGGLGGSVRLATAPVESRGFTLQYIQGIGSFRSFDEFLRLGWGNDHWQLSTRAVVSTSPNDFKYTNRDKKVNIYDDEMNIIDQYYPVERNRSGSYRDFHILQEAYYDTKAGDRFGINAWYLNSNRELAMLTVDHGDDVEFDNRQREQTLRAVASWEHLRSSWKMGARAGYIHTSMAYDYKRDLGNGVMADMTRSRNKINTIYGEVDGEYYISSKWLFTANLSMHQHFVESRDKNIIIQSGDKGIVGYRQARVELSGAVSAKWRPNDRFGLSVVLREELFGDDFTPIIPALFVDGVISKRGNIVAKASISRNYRYPTLNDLYFLPGGNPNLKSESGWTYDAGVSFAVGSEGKYRLNGSLTWFDSHISDWIIWLPTTKGFFSPRNIKDVHAYGIELNASLDVALAKEWRLSLDGNFSWTPSINEGEKLSPADQSVGKQLPYVPELTSTVNGRLSWRKWSFEYKWCYYSERYTMSSNDYMLTGKLPEYFMSNISLERRFAPRWADLVAKFTINNLFDEEYLSVLSRPMPGINFQLQLSITPKW
;
A
#
# COMPACT_ATOMS: atom_id res chain seq x y z
N MET A 1 18.41 -20.41 19.55
CA MET A 1 17.56 -19.71 18.55
C MET A 1 16.63 -20.66 17.81
N GLN A 2 17.06 -21.76 17.22
CA GLN A 2 16.17 -22.77 16.60
C GLN A 2 15.09 -23.33 17.55
N THR A 3 15.37 -23.46 18.84
CA THR A 3 14.43 -24.02 19.83
C THR A 3 13.24 -23.09 20.15
N ILE A 4 13.44 -21.78 20.14
CA ILE A 4 12.39 -20.78 20.43
C ILE A 4 11.45 -20.62 19.24
N LEU A 5 11.98 -20.67 18.01
CA LEU A 5 11.19 -20.61 16.79
C LEU A 5 10.28 -21.83 16.64
N THR A 6 10.79 -23.02 17.04
CA THR A 6 10.02 -24.29 17.00
C THR A 6 8.87 -24.29 18.01
N TYR A 7 9.02 -23.66 19.17
CA TYR A 7 7.95 -23.55 20.17
C TYR A 7 6.87 -22.54 19.76
N ARG A 8 7.26 -21.42 19.15
CA ARG A 8 6.31 -20.40 18.67
C ARG A 8 5.51 -20.85 17.43
N LEU A 9 6.16 -21.55 16.49
CA LEU A 9 5.49 -22.18 15.35
C LEU A 9 4.54 -23.31 15.76
N ARG A 10 4.89 -24.10 16.80
CA ARG A 10 4.00 -25.13 17.36
C ARG A 10 2.76 -24.53 18.04
N GLY A 11 2.89 -23.38 18.70
CA GLY A 11 1.75 -22.67 19.29
C GLY A 11 0.76 -22.17 18.22
N PHE A 12 1.27 -21.64 17.12
CA PHE A 12 0.43 -21.15 16.01
C PHE A 12 -0.22 -22.29 15.24
N ALA A 13 0.51 -23.41 14.99
CA ALA A 13 -0.04 -24.61 14.36
C ALA A 13 -1.11 -25.27 15.23
N LEU A 14 -0.94 -25.29 16.55
CA LEU A 14 -1.95 -25.79 17.51
C LEU A 14 -3.20 -24.92 17.55
N LEU A 15 -3.09 -23.60 17.40
CA LEU A 15 -4.23 -22.70 17.31
C LEU A 15 -5.05 -22.95 16.03
N ILE A 16 -4.38 -23.16 14.90
CA ILE A 16 -5.01 -23.52 13.62
C ILE A 16 -5.66 -24.90 13.69
N CYS A 17 -4.98 -25.89 14.27
CA CYS A 17 -5.55 -27.22 14.46
C CYS A 17 -6.76 -27.24 15.42
N ALA A 18 -6.72 -26.43 16.50
CA ALA A 18 -7.86 -26.29 17.41
C ALA A 18 -9.06 -25.62 16.73
N LEU A 19 -8.84 -24.63 15.85
CA LEU A 19 -9.89 -23.98 15.06
C LEU A 19 -10.50 -24.93 14.03
N VAL A 20 -9.70 -25.81 13.41
CA VAL A 20 -10.17 -26.82 12.46
C VAL A 20 -10.96 -27.93 13.15
N MET A 21 -10.58 -28.34 14.37
CA MET A 21 -11.31 -29.38 15.12
C MET A 21 -12.66 -28.92 15.70
N LEU A 22 -12.84 -27.61 15.92
CA LEU A 22 -14.13 -27.05 16.35
C LEU A 22 -15.17 -27.00 15.22
N SER A 23 -14.76 -27.13 13.95
CA SER A 23 -15.65 -27.07 12.79
C SER A 23 -16.32 -28.40 12.39
N SER A 24 -16.03 -29.53 13.06
CA SER A 24 -16.42 -30.86 12.58
C SER A 24 -17.82 -31.34 13.00
N ARG A 25 -18.65 -30.53 13.66
CA ARG A 25 -20.03 -30.91 14.01
C ARG A 25 -21.02 -29.77 13.85
N SER A 26 -21.56 -29.59 12.62
CA SER A 26 -22.94 -29.11 12.48
C SER A 26 -23.50 -29.39 11.08
N VAL A 27 -24.69 -29.95 11.09
CA VAL A 27 -25.48 -30.29 9.91
C VAL A 27 -26.08 -29.00 9.32
N ALA A 28 -25.91 -28.81 8.01
CA ALA A 28 -26.48 -27.67 7.28
C ALA A 28 -27.96 -27.89 7.00
N GLN A 29 -28.78 -26.90 7.30
CA GLN A 29 -30.13 -26.74 6.78
C GLN A 29 -30.15 -25.58 5.77
N GLU A 30 -30.71 -25.86 4.58
CA GLU A 30 -30.88 -24.88 3.50
C GLU A 30 -31.96 -23.86 3.88
N GLY A 31 -31.69 -22.57 3.63
CA GLY A 31 -32.69 -21.50 3.77
C GLY A 31 -32.27 -20.26 3.00
N GLN A 32 -33.04 -19.90 1.97
CA GLN A 32 -32.96 -18.60 1.29
C GLN A 32 -33.47 -17.50 2.20
N ALA A 33 -32.73 -16.43 2.41
CA ALA A 33 -33.31 -15.16 2.84
C ALA A 33 -32.36 -14.00 2.56
N GLY A 34 -32.83 -13.05 1.75
CA GLY A 34 -32.29 -11.70 1.70
C GLY A 34 -32.69 -10.93 2.95
N TYR A 35 -31.77 -10.20 3.55
CA TYR A 35 -32.03 -9.39 4.74
C TYR A 35 -32.36 -7.96 4.38
N ALA A 36 -33.61 -7.57 4.64
CA ALA A 36 -33.98 -6.18 4.87
C ALA A 36 -33.69 -5.85 6.35
N TYR A 37 -32.81 -4.90 6.61
CA TYR A 37 -32.56 -4.41 7.95
C TYR A 37 -33.47 -3.23 8.27
N ARG A 38 -34.11 -3.28 9.42
CA ARG A 38 -35.05 -2.28 9.90
C ARG A 38 -34.41 -1.46 11.01
N ASP A 39 -34.39 -0.15 10.79
CA ASP A 39 -34.20 0.95 11.74
C ASP A 39 -33.10 0.91 12.82
N GLY A 40 -32.13 1.83 12.70
CA GLY A 40 -31.50 2.53 13.82
C GLY A 40 -30.06 2.25 14.12
N GLU A 41 -29.38 1.32 13.46
CA GLU A 41 -27.95 1.10 13.62
C GLU A 41 -27.25 1.18 12.27
N HIS A 42 -26.52 2.26 12.02
CA HIS A 42 -25.58 2.34 10.90
C HIS A 42 -24.43 1.35 11.14
N PHE A 43 -24.65 0.09 10.87
CA PHE A 43 -23.58 -0.81 10.49
C PHE A 43 -23.21 -0.43 9.07
N VAL A 44 -21.95 -0.09 8.85
CA VAL A 44 -21.39 -0.08 7.49
C VAL A 44 -21.61 -1.51 6.99
N ASP A 45 -22.51 -1.65 6.01
CA ASP A 45 -22.72 -2.91 5.32
C ASP A 45 -21.40 -3.22 4.59
N ILE A 46 -20.59 -4.06 5.22
CA ILE A 46 -19.50 -4.70 4.51
C ILE A 46 -20.24 -5.53 3.46
N GLU A 47 -20.08 -5.21 2.17
CA GLU A 47 -20.48 -6.11 1.10
C GLU A 47 -19.88 -7.49 1.43
N GLY A 48 -20.63 -8.25 2.22
CA GLY A 48 -20.23 -9.58 2.59
C GLY A 48 -20.11 -10.36 1.31
N VAL A 49 -18.93 -10.88 1.02
CA VAL A 49 -18.78 -11.89 -0.02
C VAL A 49 -19.92 -12.87 0.18
N SER A 50 -20.89 -12.89 -0.76
CA SER A 50 -22.03 -13.77 -0.69
C SER A 50 -21.53 -15.21 -0.69
N ILE A 51 -21.51 -15.84 0.48
CA ILE A 51 -20.96 -17.18 0.67
C ILE A 51 -21.80 -18.24 -0.07
N LEU A 52 -23.03 -17.89 -0.45
CA LEU A 52 -24.03 -18.81 -1.03
C LEU A 52 -24.56 -18.37 -2.41
N GLY A 53 -23.97 -17.36 -3.05
CA GLY A 53 -24.31 -16.96 -4.42
C GLY A 53 -23.34 -17.56 -5.45
N ASN A 54 -23.77 -17.64 -6.70
CA ASN A 54 -22.91 -18.00 -7.82
C ASN A 54 -21.63 -17.13 -7.81
N ARG A 55 -20.46 -17.76 -7.76
CA ARG A 55 -19.18 -17.06 -7.80
C ARG A 55 -19.11 -16.17 -9.06
N PRO A 56 -18.75 -14.87 -8.93
CA PRO A 56 -18.74 -13.99 -10.07
C PRO A 56 -17.81 -14.50 -11.17
N ILE A 57 -18.28 -14.59 -12.39
CA ILE A 57 -17.46 -14.99 -13.56
C ILE A 57 -16.27 -14.03 -13.75
N LYS A 58 -16.38 -12.79 -13.24
CA LYS A 58 -15.31 -11.79 -13.27
C LYS A 58 -14.08 -12.18 -12.47
N GLU A 59 -14.24 -12.99 -11.42
CA GLU A 59 -13.20 -13.30 -10.43
C GLU A 59 -12.57 -14.70 -10.60
N ILE A 60 -12.72 -15.32 -11.79
CA ILE A 60 -12.12 -16.64 -12.06
C ILE A 60 -10.63 -16.61 -11.79
N GLY A 61 -10.16 -17.42 -10.84
CA GLY A 61 -8.75 -17.63 -10.52
C GLY A 61 -8.01 -16.44 -9.94
N ILE A 62 -8.66 -15.28 -9.74
CA ILE A 62 -8.04 -14.06 -9.23
C ILE A 62 -7.66 -14.25 -7.76
N GLN A 63 -6.41 -13.86 -7.41
CA GLN A 63 -5.92 -13.73 -6.04
C GLN A 63 -6.00 -12.26 -5.63
N GLN A 64 -6.94 -11.94 -4.75
CA GLN A 64 -7.16 -10.58 -4.26
C GLN A 64 -7.43 -10.56 -2.76
N THR A 65 -6.98 -9.47 -2.10
CA THR A 65 -7.25 -9.19 -0.69
C THR A 65 -7.95 -7.84 -0.60
N PRO A 66 -9.27 -7.82 -0.37
CA PRO A 66 -9.97 -6.58 -0.06
C PRO A 66 -9.57 -6.11 1.34
N ILE A 67 -9.34 -4.81 1.49
CA ILE A 67 -9.12 -4.18 2.81
C ILE A 67 -10.50 -3.76 3.35
N ASP A 68 -10.77 -4.16 4.58
CA ASP A 68 -12.02 -3.84 5.26
C ASP A 68 -12.24 -2.31 5.33
N SER A 69 -13.43 -1.87 4.97
CA SER A 69 -13.83 -0.45 5.01
C SER A 69 -13.76 0.13 6.43
N VAL A 70 -13.98 -0.68 7.48
CA VAL A 70 -13.81 -0.26 8.87
C VAL A 70 -12.34 0.05 9.16
N ALA A 71 -11.40 -0.72 8.61
CA ALA A 71 -9.97 -0.45 8.74
C ALA A 71 -9.56 0.86 8.05
N LEU A 72 -10.14 1.19 6.89
CA LEU A 72 -9.90 2.47 6.19
C LEU A 72 -10.40 3.68 6.99
N LYS A 73 -11.42 3.51 7.83
CA LYS A 73 -12.04 4.57 8.65
C LYS A 73 -11.68 4.45 10.13
N GLU A 74 -10.63 3.72 10.45
CA GLU A 74 -10.27 3.43 11.84
C GLU A 74 -9.75 4.65 12.59
N ASN A 75 -8.86 5.43 11.94
CA ASN A 75 -8.22 6.59 12.56
C ASN A 75 -7.81 7.60 11.47
N ILE A 76 -8.12 8.89 11.69
CA ILE A 76 -7.86 9.96 10.71
C ILE A 76 -6.37 10.24 10.48
N ALA A 77 -5.52 9.92 11.44
CA ALA A 77 -4.08 10.11 11.30
C ALA A 77 -3.41 9.02 10.45
N LEU A 78 -4.13 7.96 10.06
CA LEU A 78 -3.57 6.87 9.27
C LEU A 78 -3.51 7.23 7.78
N SER A 79 -2.36 7.00 7.20
CA SER A 79 -2.16 6.90 5.76
C SER A 79 -2.49 5.47 5.27
N MET A 80 -2.56 5.30 3.96
CA MET A 80 -2.67 3.95 3.39
C MET A 80 -1.46 3.07 3.70
N ALA A 81 -0.26 3.64 3.91
CA ALA A 81 0.90 2.89 4.38
C ALA A 81 0.64 2.23 5.73
N ASP A 82 0.09 2.99 6.69
CA ASP A 82 -0.21 2.49 8.03
C ASP A 82 -1.28 1.39 8.00
N VAL A 83 -2.33 1.57 7.19
CA VAL A 83 -3.38 0.55 7.02
C VAL A 83 -2.79 -0.73 6.46
N LEU A 84 -1.99 -0.66 5.39
CA LEU A 84 -1.40 -1.84 4.76
C LEU A 84 -0.42 -2.57 5.66
N THR A 85 0.34 -1.85 6.51
CA THR A 85 1.27 -2.43 7.49
C THR A 85 0.59 -3.42 8.44
N PHE A 86 -0.64 -3.12 8.89
CA PHE A 86 -1.35 -3.95 9.85
C PHE A 86 -2.42 -4.86 9.23
N ARG A 87 -2.89 -4.57 8.01
CA ARG A 87 -4.06 -5.23 7.41
C ARG A 87 -3.73 -6.09 6.18
N SER A 88 -2.44 -6.27 5.89
CA SER A 88 -2.05 -7.08 4.72
C SER A 88 -0.74 -7.80 4.95
N SER A 89 -0.41 -8.73 4.03
CA SER A 89 0.86 -9.44 3.98
C SER A 89 1.94 -8.70 3.19
N VAL A 90 1.62 -7.52 2.59
CA VAL A 90 2.60 -6.77 1.80
C VAL A 90 3.59 -6.05 2.70
N PHE A 91 4.83 -5.96 2.23
CA PHE A 91 5.86 -5.22 2.96
C PHE A 91 5.74 -3.72 2.70
N VAL A 92 5.65 -2.95 3.80
CA VAL A 92 5.68 -1.48 3.76
C VAL A 92 7.02 -0.99 4.29
N LYS A 93 7.84 -0.44 3.40
CA LYS A 93 9.07 0.24 3.76
C LYS A 93 8.78 1.71 4.07
N SER A 94 8.81 2.08 5.33
CA SER A 94 8.55 3.44 5.80
C SER A 94 9.82 4.09 6.35
N TYR A 95 10.04 5.35 6.02
CA TYR A 95 11.13 6.17 6.56
C TYR A 95 10.71 7.00 7.78
N GLY A 96 9.53 6.71 8.35
CA GLY A 96 8.93 7.40 9.48
C GLY A 96 7.59 8.07 9.13
N ARG A 97 6.91 8.62 10.14
CA ARG A 97 5.62 9.30 9.94
C ARG A 97 5.78 10.49 9.00
N ALA A 98 4.86 10.62 8.06
CA ALA A 98 4.85 11.67 7.03
C ALA A 98 6.15 11.77 6.19
N THR A 99 6.89 10.67 6.07
CA THR A 99 8.01 10.52 5.15
C THR A 99 7.69 9.44 4.13
N LEU A 100 8.57 9.27 3.13
CA LEU A 100 8.35 8.28 2.07
C LEU A 100 7.97 6.91 2.66
N SER A 101 6.85 6.38 2.19
CA SER A 101 6.42 5.03 2.51
C SER A 101 6.02 4.30 1.22
N THR A 102 6.71 3.21 0.94
CA THR A 102 6.55 2.42 -0.29
C THR A 102 6.07 1.01 0.02
N VAL A 103 5.34 0.43 -0.92
CA VAL A 103 4.76 -0.91 -0.79
C VAL A 103 5.40 -1.83 -1.82
N ALA A 104 5.80 -3.01 -1.39
CA ALA A 104 6.33 -4.07 -2.23
C ALA A 104 5.59 -5.39 -1.96
N PHE A 105 5.15 -6.06 -3.04
CA PHE A 105 4.54 -7.37 -2.98
C PHE A 105 5.62 -8.44 -3.15
N ARG A 106 5.54 -9.53 -2.37
CA ARG A 106 6.26 -10.78 -2.64
C ARG A 106 7.76 -10.56 -2.91
N GLY A 107 8.40 -9.71 -2.11
CA GLY A 107 9.83 -9.46 -2.22
C GLY A 107 10.30 -8.70 -3.47
N THR A 108 9.38 -8.13 -4.26
CA THR A 108 9.72 -7.32 -5.41
C THR A 108 10.06 -5.86 -5.03
N SER A 109 10.45 -5.05 -6.00
CA SER A 109 10.70 -3.61 -5.80
C SER A 109 9.38 -2.83 -5.68
N PRO A 110 9.36 -1.69 -4.95
CA PRO A 110 8.23 -0.77 -4.96
C PRO A 110 7.81 -0.28 -6.35
N SER A 111 8.71 -0.21 -7.31
CA SER A 111 8.41 0.14 -8.70
C SER A 111 7.70 -0.98 -9.47
N HIS A 112 7.65 -2.20 -8.93
CA HIS A 112 6.88 -3.34 -9.45
C HIS A 112 5.44 -3.37 -8.92
N THR A 113 5.08 -2.43 -8.02
CA THR A 113 3.73 -2.29 -7.47
C THR A 113 2.98 -1.20 -8.21
N GLN A 114 1.91 -1.56 -8.89
CA GLN A 114 0.99 -0.60 -9.52
C GLN A 114 0.01 -0.05 -8.49
N VAL A 115 -0.25 1.24 -8.54
CA VAL A 115 -1.25 1.89 -7.68
C VAL A 115 -2.22 2.69 -8.54
N LYS A 116 -3.51 2.43 -8.40
CA LYS A 116 -4.56 3.15 -9.11
C LYS A 116 -5.55 3.78 -8.14
N TRP A 117 -6.00 4.98 -8.46
CA TRP A 117 -7.13 5.64 -7.80
C TRP A 117 -8.20 5.96 -8.82
N ASN A 118 -9.41 5.41 -8.61
CA ASN A 118 -10.53 5.51 -9.55
C ASN A 118 -10.16 5.17 -11.01
N GLY A 119 -9.30 4.15 -11.20
CA GLY A 119 -8.76 3.72 -12.48
C GLY A 119 -7.47 4.44 -12.90
N MET A 120 -7.21 5.65 -12.44
CA MET A 120 -6.05 6.45 -12.82
C MET A 120 -4.78 5.99 -12.07
N LYS A 121 -3.68 5.77 -12.80
CA LYS A 121 -2.37 5.36 -12.25
C LYS A 121 -1.76 6.49 -11.41
N LEU A 122 -1.36 6.18 -10.18
CA LEU A 122 -0.71 7.12 -9.25
C LEU A 122 0.81 7.05 -9.25
N ASN A 123 1.40 5.99 -9.80
CA ASN A 123 2.85 5.84 -9.83
C ASN A 123 3.51 7.01 -10.58
N SER A 124 4.52 7.60 -9.95
CA SER A 124 5.31 8.67 -10.57
C SER A 124 6.03 8.15 -11.83
N PRO A 125 5.90 8.77 -13.01
CA PRO A 125 6.64 8.36 -14.19
C PRO A 125 8.15 8.58 -14.06
N MET A 126 8.59 9.41 -13.10
CA MET A 126 9.99 9.63 -12.78
C MET A 126 10.58 8.48 -11.95
N LEU A 127 9.84 8.03 -10.91
CA LEU A 127 10.35 7.12 -9.89
C LEU A 127 9.76 5.70 -9.99
N GLY A 128 8.69 5.52 -10.75
CA GLY A 128 7.97 4.24 -10.88
C GLY A 128 7.14 3.83 -9.66
N MET A 129 7.20 4.56 -8.56
CA MET A 129 6.55 4.22 -7.30
C MET A 129 5.59 5.30 -6.82
N THR A 130 4.78 4.96 -5.83
CA THR A 130 3.83 5.85 -5.15
C THR A 130 4.23 6.00 -3.69
N ASP A 131 4.18 7.23 -3.16
CA ASP A 131 4.30 7.50 -1.72
C ASP A 131 2.93 7.27 -1.03
N PHE A 132 2.79 6.16 -0.33
CA PHE A 132 1.56 5.80 0.39
C PHE A 132 1.33 6.65 1.65
N SER A 133 2.34 7.36 2.16
CA SER A 133 2.18 8.28 3.28
C SER A 133 1.38 9.53 2.90
N LEU A 134 1.30 9.85 1.59
CA LEU A 134 0.51 10.95 1.03
C LEU A 134 -0.93 10.57 0.65
N ILE A 135 -1.37 9.37 1.02
CA ILE A 135 -2.73 8.89 0.74
C ILE A 135 -3.46 8.73 2.08
N PRO A 136 -4.29 9.72 2.51
CA PRO A 136 -5.08 9.58 3.73
C PRO A 136 -6.06 8.40 3.61
N ALA A 137 -6.05 7.49 4.57
CA ALA A 137 -6.95 6.32 4.54
C ALA A 137 -8.43 6.73 4.52
N TYR A 138 -8.79 7.81 5.18
CA TYR A 138 -10.15 8.35 5.22
C TYR A 138 -10.67 8.89 3.87
N PHE A 139 -9.79 9.12 2.88
CA PHE A 139 -10.22 9.49 1.52
C PHE A 139 -10.63 8.28 0.69
N ILE A 140 -10.23 7.07 1.10
CA ILE A 140 -10.46 5.83 0.35
C ILE A 140 -11.66 5.10 0.94
N ASP A 141 -12.59 4.68 0.09
CA ASP A 141 -13.78 3.90 0.50
C ASP A 141 -13.60 2.41 0.20
N LYS A 142 -12.86 2.07 -0.87
CA LYS A 142 -12.53 0.68 -1.22
C LYS A 142 -11.03 0.59 -1.54
N ALA A 143 -10.36 -0.39 -0.95
CA ALA A 143 -8.98 -0.73 -1.29
C ALA A 143 -8.89 -2.24 -1.54
N THR A 144 -8.25 -2.63 -2.65
CA THR A 144 -8.08 -4.04 -3.03
C THR A 144 -6.65 -4.27 -3.47
N LEU A 145 -6.02 -5.29 -2.91
CA LEU A 145 -4.71 -5.76 -3.30
C LEU A 145 -4.86 -6.90 -4.30
N LEU A 146 -4.23 -6.79 -5.47
CA LEU A 146 -4.14 -7.86 -6.46
C LEU A 146 -2.73 -8.42 -6.42
N HIS A 147 -2.59 -9.71 -6.13
CA HIS A 147 -1.30 -10.34 -5.93
C HIS A 147 -0.79 -10.96 -7.25
N GLY A 148 0.50 -10.82 -7.50
CA GLY A 148 1.23 -11.50 -8.57
C GLY A 148 0.53 -11.49 -9.92
N THR A 149 0.16 -12.66 -10.42
CA THR A 149 -0.52 -12.86 -11.71
C THR A 149 -1.79 -12.04 -11.87
N SER A 150 -2.52 -11.78 -10.78
CA SER A 150 -3.80 -11.05 -10.81
C SER A 150 -3.63 -9.57 -11.20
N SER A 151 -2.42 -9.03 -11.09
CA SER A 151 -2.09 -7.66 -11.49
C SER A 151 -2.06 -7.45 -13.00
N VAL A 152 -2.13 -8.51 -13.82
CA VAL A 152 -2.11 -8.42 -15.29
C VAL A 152 -3.22 -7.54 -15.86
N ASN A 153 -4.31 -7.37 -15.12
CA ASN A 153 -5.41 -6.49 -15.49
C ASN A 153 -5.13 -5.00 -15.22
N ASP A 154 -3.96 -4.67 -14.64
CA ASP A 154 -3.52 -3.31 -14.38
C ASP A 154 -2.32 -2.97 -15.27
N THR A 155 -2.36 -1.82 -15.95
CA THR A 155 -1.36 -1.40 -16.93
C THR A 155 0.00 -1.09 -16.32
N GLY A 156 1.08 -1.51 -16.99
CA GLY A 156 2.45 -1.05 -16.80
C GLY A 156 3.12 -1.39 -15.46
N GLY A 157 3.70 -2.58 -15.33
CA GLY A 157 4.65 -2.88 -14.25
C GLY A 157 4.12 -3.64 -13.04
N GLY A 158 2.99 -4.33 -13.15
CA GLY A 158 2.46 -5.19 -12.10
C GLY A 158 3.22 -6.51 -11.88
N LEU A 159 4.57 -6.51 -11.94
CA LEU A 159 5.40 -7.71 -11.70
C LEU A 159 5.19 -8.28 -10.29
N GLY A 160 5.04 -7.41 -9.28
CA GLY A 160 4.79 -7.82 -7.89
C GLY A 160 3.31 -7.91 -7.56
N GLY A 161 2.54 -6.93 -7.96
CA GLY A 161 1.13 -6.80 -7.63
C GLY A 161 0.58 -5.41 -7.92
N SER A 162 -0.69 -5.20 -7.55
CA SER A 162 -1.30 -3.88 -7.68
C SER A 162 -2.20 -3.53 -6.50
N VAL A 163 -2.34 -2.23 -6.24
CA VAL A 163 -3.22 -1.65 -5.24
C VAL A 163 -4.26 -0.81 -5.95
N ARG A 164 -5.53 -1.22 -5.86
CA ARG A 164 -6.67 -0.46 -6.38
C ARG A 164 -7.34 0.29 -5.25
N LEU A 165 -7.38 1.60 -5.38
CA LEU A 165 -8.02 2.52 -4.46
C LEU A 165 -9.22 3.15 -5.16
N ALA A 166 -10.35 3.21 -4.49
CA ALA A 166 -11.54 3.83 -5.05
C ALA A 166 -12.26 4.68 -4.00
N THR A 167 -12.87 5.74 -4.46
CA THR A 167 -13.88 6.50 -3.75
C THR A 167 -15.27 6.06 -4.23
N ALA A 168 -16.26 6.17 -3.37
CA ALA A 168 -17.63 5.78 -3.68
C ALA A 168 -18.60 6.92 -3.34
N PRO A 169 -19.69 7.07 -4.11
CA PRO A 169 -20.74 8.02 -3.79
C PRO A 169 -21.31 7.73 -2.40
N VAL A 170 -21.69 8.77 -1.68
CA VAL A 170 -22.45 8.64 -0.45
C VAL A 170 -23.90 8.47 -0.82
N GLU A 171 -24.43 7.28 -0.68
CA GLU A 171 -25.87 7.01 -0.90
C GLU A 171 -26.69 7.59 0.26
N SER A 172 -26.77 8.90 0.36
CA SER A 172 -27.58 9.60 1.34
C SER A 172 -28.62 10.48 0.64
N ARG A 173 -29.81 10.58 1.25
CA ARG A 173 -30.80 11.60 0.89
C ARG A 173 -30.66 12.77 1.85
N GLY A 174 -30.54 13.99 1.29
CA GLY A 174 -30.35 15.19 2.09
C GLY A 174 -28.90 15.50 2.42
N PHE A 175 -28.68 16.36 3.40
CA PHE A 175 -27.37 16.84 3.81
C PHE A 175 -26.78 15.96 4.90
N THR A 176 -25.48 15.68 4.79
CA THR A 176 -24.71 14.97 5.82
C THR A 176 -23.45 15.75 6.16
N LEU A 177 -23.06 15.74 7.44
CA LEU A 177 -21.83 16.33 7.92
C LEU A 177 -21.15 15.34 8.88
N GLN A 178 -19.85 15.18 8.72
CA GLN A 178 -19.00 14.50 9.70
C GLN A 178 -17.77 15.36 9.97
N TYR A 179 -17.50 15.62 11.23
CA TYR A 179 -16.27 16.27 11.67
C TYR A 179 -15.52 15.36 12.64
N ILE A 180 -14.21 15.26 12.47
CA ILE A 180 -13.36 14.47 13.36
C ILE A 180 -12.14 15.29 13.73
N GLN A 181 -11.84 15.32 15.04
CA GLN A 181 -10.67 15.93 15.62
C GLN A 181 -9.78 14.86 16.24
N GLY A 182 -8.52 14.82 15.85
CA GLY A 182 -7.47 14.00 16.46
C GLY A 182 -6.40 14.87 17.10
N ILE A 183 -5.95 14.48 18.28
CA ILE A 183 -4.79 15.04 18.98
C ILE A 183 -3.91 13.90 19.48
N GLY A 184 -2.60 14.06 19.45
CA GLY A 184 -1.71 12.96 19.83
C GLY A 184 -0.35 13.42 20.33
N SER A 185 0.47 12.45 20.68
CA SER A 185 1.88 12.65 21.05
C SER A 185 2.62 13.45 19.98
N PHE A 186 3.73 14.03 20.35
CA PHE A 186 4.57 14.86 19.48
C PHE A 186 3.82 16.09 18.91
N ARG A 187 2.85 16.60 19.69
CA ARG A 187 2.00 17.75 19.33
C ARG A 187 1.31 17.53 17.97
N SER A 188 0.89 16.31 17.72
CA SER A 188 0.15 15.94 16.50
C SER A 188 -1.27 16.48 16.57
N PHE A 189 -1.74 17.05 15.45
CA PHE A 189 -3.05 17.62 15.28
C PHE A 189 -3.59 17.20 13.92
N ASP A 190 -4.71 16.49 13.93
CA ASP A 190 -5.33 15.93 12.75
C ASP A 190 -6.80 16.33 12.71
N GLU A 191 -7.28 16.86 11.59
CA GLU A 191 -8.67 17.23 11.38
C GLU A 191 -9.21 16.59 10.10
N PHE A 192 -10.46 16.16 10.16
CA PHE A 192 -11.20 15.67 9.00
C PHE A 192 -12.59 16.29 8.97
N LEU A 193 -12.98 16.76 7.80
CA LEU A 193 -14.32 17.23 7.51
C LEU A 193 -14.86 16.48 6.30
N ARG A 194 -16.10 15.98 6.41
CA ARG A 194 -16.87 15.48 5.28
C ARG A 194 -18.20 16.20 5.23
N LEU A 195 -18.50 16.78 4.08
CA LEU A 195 -19.81 17.31 3.74
C LEU A 195 -20.37 16.44 2.62
N GLY A 196 -21.60 16.02 2.76
CA GLY A 196 -22.31 15.25 1.75
C GLY A 196 -23.69 15.82 1.48
N TRP A 197 -24.14 15.72 0.25
CA TRP A 197 -25.51 16.00 -0.14
C TRP A 197 -25.92 15.06 -1.26
N GLY A 198 -27.14 14.54 -1.17
CA GLY A 198 -27.65 13.64 -2.19
C GLY A 198 -29.16 13.66 -2.36
N ASN A 199 -29.57 13.26 -3.55
CA ASN A 199 -30.95 12.94 -3.91
C ASN A 199 -30.97 11.71 -4.84
N ASP A 200 -32.10 11.45 -5.49
CA ASP A 200 -32.25 10.26 -6.34
C ASP A 200 -31.37 10.27 -7.59
N HIS A 201 -30.78 11.39 -7.96
CA HIS A 201 -29.95 11.56 -9.15
C HIS A 201 -28.55 12.07 -8.85
N TRP A 202 -28.40 12.98 -7.90
CA TRP A 202 -27.13 13.63 -7.57
C TRP A 202 -26.57 13.14 -6.23
N GLN A 203 -25.27 12.90 -6.20
CA GLN A 203 -24.50 12.67 -4.99
C GLN A 203 -23.26 13.56 -5.00
N LEU A 204 -23.15 14.43 -4.02
CA LEU A 204 -22.04 15.37 -3.86
C LEU A 204 -21.33 15.07 -2.54
N SER A 205 -19.99 15.09 -2.54
CA SER A 205 -19.19 14.90 -1.34
C SER A 205 -17.95 15.79 -1.39
N THR A 206 -17.68 16.49 -0.29
CA THR A 206 -16.41 17.21 -0.06
C THR A 206 -15.76 16.60 1.15
N ARG A 207 -14.51 16.18 1.03
CA ARG A 207 -13.68 15.69 2.15
C ARG A 207 -12.44 16.56 2.27
N ALA A 208 -12.09 16.97 3.49
CA ALA A 208 -10.86 17.71 3.75
C ALA A 208 -10.11 17.05 4.92
N VAL A 209 -8.78 17.02 4.83
CA VAL A 209 -7.88 16.57 5.90
C VAL A 209 -6.81 17.63 6.10
N VAL A 210 -6.53 17.94 7.36
CA VAL A 210 -5.34 18.68 7.79
C VAL A 210 -4.61 17.81 8.78
N SER A 211 -3.31 17.63 8.59
CA SER A 211 -2.46 16.90 9.53
C SER A 211 -1.16 17.65 9.74
N THR A 212 -0.78 17.89 10.99
CA THR A 212 0.45 18.60 11.33
C THR A 212 1.08 18.06 12.61
N SER A 213 2.40 18.03 12.65
CA SER A 213 3.17 17.69 13.85
C SER A 213 4.60 18.18 13.72
N PRO A 214 5.25 18.62 14.79
CA PRO A 214 6.71 18.73 14.88
C PRO A 214 7.41 17.37 14.81
N ASN A 215 6.72 16.28 15.17
CA ASN A 215 7.22 14.91 15.13
C ASN A 215 8.59 14.73 15.81
N ASP A 216 8.77 15.41 16.95
CA ASP A 216 10.02 15.56 17.72
C ASP A 216 10.17 14.49 18.83
N PHE A 217 9.87 13.24 18.51
CA PHE A 217 9.97 12.13 19.43
C PHE A 217 11.41 11.90 19.92
N LYS A 218 11.55 11.29 21.09
CA LYS A 218 12.86 10.86 21.64
C LYS A 218 13.19 9.46 21.13
N TYR A 219 14.48 9.20 20.95
CA TYR A 219 15.02 7.88 20.59
C TYR A 219 16.42 7.70 21.16
N THR A 220 16.86 6.46 21.34
CA THR A 220 18.24 6.14 21.68
C THR A 220 19.10 6.12 20.42
N ASN A 221 20.10 7.00 20.33
CA ASN A 221 21.01 7.02 19.18
C ASN A 221 22.06 5.95 19.31
N ARG A 222 21.84 4.77 18.68
CA ARG A 222 22.78 3.64 18.72
C ARG A 222 23.94 3.78 17.73
N ASP A 223 23.92 4.78 16.87
CA ASP A 223 25.03 5.10 15.96
C ASP A 223 26.11 5.97 16.64
N LYS A 224 25.84 6.48 17.87
CA LYS A 224 26.72 7.34 18.63
C LYS A 224 26.99 6.75 20.01
N LYS A 225 28.24 6.48 20.32
CA LYS A 225 28.68 6.13 21.68
C LYS A 225 29.34 7.33 22.35
N VAL A 226 28.91 7.64 23.54
CA VAL A 226 29.52 8.66 24.40
C VAL A 226 30.36 7.96 25.47
N ASN A 227 31.63 8.31 25.53
CA ASN A 227 32.54 7.78 26.53
C ASN A 227 32.52 8.65 27.79
N ILE A 228 32.52 8.02 28.97
CA ILE A 228 32.77 8.68 30.24
C ILE A 228 34.21 8.40 30.62
N TYR A 229 34.95 9.44 30.97
CA TYR A 229 36.36 9.36 31.33
C TYR A 229 36.56 9.63 32.79
N ASP A 230 37.58 8.99 33.40
CA ASP A 230 38.11 9.36 34.70
C ASP A 230 39.04 10.58 34.61
N ASP A 231 39.60 11.02 35.75
CA ASP A 231 40.49 12.16 35.81
C ASP A 231 41.84 11.88 35.09
N GLU A 232 42.13 10.61 34.78
CA GLU A 232 43.32 10.15 34.07
C GLU A 232 43.05 9.94 32.56
N MET A 233 41.85 10.32 32.07
CA MET A 233 41.39 10.16 30.67
C MET A 233 41.21 8.70 30.23
N ASN A 234 41.05 7.74 31.14
CA ASN A 234 40.66 6.39 30.81
C ASN A 234 39.14 6.30 30.67
N ILE A 235 38.67 5.51 29.70
CA ILE A 235 37.24 5.26 29.52
C ILE A 235 36.77 4.36 30.65
N ILE A 236 35.90 4.88 31.53
CA ILE A 236 35.32 4.14 32.68
C ILE A 236 33.91 3.61 32.35
N ASP A 237 33.20 4.23 31.42
CA ASP A 237 31.87 3.79 30.98
C ASP A 237 31.57 4.31 29.59
N GLN A 238 30.55 3.71 28.96
CA GLN A 238 30.04 4.11 27.63
C GLN A 238 28.52 3.99 27.59
N TYR A 239 27.86 4.97 27.04
CA TYR A 239 26.40 4.92 26.83
C TYR A 239 25.98 5.44 25.47
N TYR A 240 24.74 5.06 25.06
CA TYR A 240 24.08 5.60 23.89
C TYR A 240 23.20 6.78 24.32
N PRO A 241 23.38 7.98 23.74
CA PRO A 241 22.62 9.15 24.16
C PRO A 241 21.16 9.06 23.70
N VAL A 242 20.26 9.59 24.51
CA VAL A 242 18.87 9.81 24.12
C VAL A 242 18.78 11.17 23.45
N GLU A 243 18.41 11.17 22.18
CA GLU A 243 18.29 12.37 21.35
C GLU A 243 16.83 12.60 20.94
N ARG A 244 16.54 13.76 20.34
CA ARG A 244 15.24 14.07 19.73
C ARG A 244 15.36 13.96 18.23
N ASN A 245 14.30 13.44 17.59
CA ASN A 245 14.15 13.52 16.14
C ASN A 245 14.12 15.00 15.73
N ARG A 246 15.14 15.43 14.99
CA ARG A 246 15.27 16.79 14.46
C ARG A 246 14.83 16.78 13.00
N SER A 247 14.22 17.89 12.53
CA SER A 247 13.76 18.00 11.14
C SER A 247 12.81 16.89 10.71
N GLY A 248 11.81 16.61 11.56
CA GLY A 248 10.76 15.64 11.26
C GLY A 248 9.38 16.28 11.08
N SER A 249 9.29 17.60 11.13
CA SER A 249 8.03 18.32 11.10
C SER A 249 7.32 18.19 9.76
N TYR A 250 5.98 18.15 9.80
CA TYR A 250 5.19 18.10 8.58
C TYR A 250 3.89 18.90 8.73
N ARG A 251 3.38 19.33 7.59
CA ARG A 251 2.04 19.90 7.42
C ARG A 251 1.48 19.44 6.09
N ASP A 252 0.44 18.61 6.16
CA ASP A 252 -0.26 18.05 5.02
C ASP A 252 -1.70 18.58 4.99
N PHE A 253 -2.13 19.03 3.82
CA PHE A 253 -3.51 19.45 3.53
C PHE A 253 -4.01 18.69 2.32
N HIS A 254 -5.18 18.09 2.44
CA HIS A 254 -5.85 17.42 1.34
C HIS A 254 -7.29 17.87 1.24
N ILE A 255 -7.79 18.05 0.01
CA ILE A 255 -9.21 18.23 -0.27
C ILE A 255 -9.61 17.35 -1.44
N LEU A 256 -10.71 16.63 -1.29
CA LEU A 256 -11.32 15.78 -2.31
C LEU A 256 -12.76 16.23 -2.54
N GLN A 257 -13.06 16.64 -3.76
CA GLN A 257 -14.39 16.96 -4.22
C GLN A 257 -14.90 15.86 -5.14
N GLU A 258 -16.11 15.38 -4.88
CA GLU A 258 -16.75 14.32 -5.63
C GLU A 258 -18.16 14.78 -6.05
N ALA A 259 -18.53 14.48 -7.28
CA ALA A 259 -19.85 14.68 -7.80
C ALA A 259 -20.25 13.48 -8.67
N TYR A 260 -21.41 12.91 -8.42
CA TYR A 260 -21.97 11.82 -9.23
C TYR A 260 -23.38 12.17 -9.66
N TYR A 261 -23.73 11.74 -10.88
CA TYR A 261 -25.05 11.90 -11.44
C TYR A 261 -25.53 10.59 -12.05
N ASP A 262 -26.65 10.08 -11.54
CA ASP A 262 -27.28 8.85 -12.00
C ASP A 262 -28.50 9.16 -12.85
N THR A 263 -28.53 8.63 -14.08
CA THR A 263 -29.67 8.75 -14.97
C THR A 263 -30.66 7.60 -14.79
N LYS A 264 -31.92 7.82 -15.13
CA LYS A 264 -32.92 6.73 -15.16
C LYS A 264 -32.59 5.66 -16.22
N ALA A 265 -31.74 5.97 -17.18
CA ALA A 265 -31.36 5.08 -18.27
C ALA A 265 -30.23 4.09 -17.87
N GLY A 266 -29.67 4.21 -16.65
CA GLY A 266 -28.60 3.35 -16.16
C GLY A 266 -27.20 3.90 -16.45
N ASP A 267 -27.08 5.21 -16.74
CA ASP A 267 -25.78 5.88 -16.82
C ASP A 267 -25.42 6.50 -15.49
N ARG A 268 -24.15 6.38 -15.12
CA ARG A 268 -23.55 7.12 -14.03
C ARG A 268 -22.41 7.97 -14.57
N PHE A 269 -22.48 9.27 -14.29
CA PHE A 269 -21.39 10.21 -14.53
C PHE A 269 -20.74 10.55 -13.19
N GLY A 270 -19.40 10.60 -13.14
CA GLY A 270 -18.65 10.95 -11.95
C GLY A 270 -17.56 11.97 -12.26
N ILE A 271 -17.33 12.91 -11.36
CA ILE A 271 -16.17 13.81 -11.36
C ILE A 271 -15.57 13.78 -9.96
N ASN A 272 -14.29 13.43 -9.89
CA ASN A 272 -13.54 13.40 -8.66
C ASN A 272 -12.28 14.26 -8.83
N ALA A 273 -12.06 15.22 -7.93
CA ALA A 273 -10.91 16.10 -7.93
C ALA A 273 -10.27 16.10 -6.55
N TRP A 274 -9.00 15.71 -6.49
CA TRP A 274 -8.21 15.61 -5.26
C TRP A 274 -6.98 16.50 -5.36
N TYR A 275 -6.92 17.52 -4.51
CA TYR A 275 -5.74 18.36 -4.33
C TYR A 275 -5.05 18.01 -3.02
N LEU A 276 -3.72 17.98 -3.05
CA LEU A 276 -2.87 17.86 -1.88
C LEU A 276 -1.80 18.94 -1.88
N ASN A 277 -1.44 19.40 -0.68
CA ASN A 277 -0.29 20.26 -0.43
C ASN A 277 0.43 19.74 0.82
N SER A 278 1.64 19.25 0.61
CA SER A 278 2.50 18.67 1.64
C SER A 278 3.77 19.49 1.80
N ASN A 279 4.13 19.81 3.04
CA ASN A 279 5.40 20.44 3.39
C ASN A 279 6.01 19.65 4.54
N ARG A 280 7.14 19.00 4.28
CA ARG A 280 7.77 18.03 5.17
C ARG A 280 9.24 18.34 5.34
N GLU A 281 9.70 18.30 6.56
CA GLU A 281 11.11 18.17 6.87
C GLU A 281 11.47 16.67 6.80
N LEU A 282 12.65 16.37 6.27
CA LEU A 282 13.15 15.01 6.17
C LEU A 282 14.29 14.84 7.17
N ALA A 283 14.07 14.03 8.19
CA ALA A 283 15.08 13.77 9.21
C ALA A 283 16.39 13.28 8.58
N MET A 284 17.51 13.74 9.09
CA MET A 284 18.84 13.23 8.71
C MET A 284 19.06 11.82 9.24
N LEU A 285 20.02 11.11 8.68
CA LEU A 285 20.49 9.86 9.26
C LEU A 285 21.17 10.13 10.59
N THR A 286 20.97 9.28 11.58
CA THR A 286 21.55 9.43 12.91
C THR A 286 23.08 9.46 12.93
N VAL A 287 23.72 8.82 11.96
CA VAL A 287 25.18 8.84 11.75
C VAL A 287 25.71 10.20 11.29
N ASP A 288 24.86 11.04 10.65
CA ASP A 288 25.24 12.34 10.12
C ASP A 288 25.03 13.48 11.12
N HIS A 289 24.50 13.18 12.31
CA HIS A 289 24.26 14.16 13.37
C HIS A 289 25.56 14.51 14.08
N GLY A 290 26.29 15.53 13.59
CA GLY A 290 27.27 16.27 14.38
C GLY A 290 26.53 17.17 15.37
N ASP A 291 27.04 17.35 16.59
CA ASP A 291 26.35 18.10 17.65
C ASP A 291 26.08 19.57 17.33
N ASP A 292 26.85 20.19 16.41
CA ASP A 292 26.84 21.61 16.11
C ASP A 292 26.50 21.96 14.66
N VAL A 293 26.02 21.01 13.84
CA VAL A 293 25.72 21.27 12.42
C VAL A 293 24.23 21.53 12.23
N GLU A 294 23.87 22.77 11.89
CA GLU A 294 22.52 23.12 11.45
C GLU A 294 22.29 22.64 10.01
N PHE A 295 21.09 22.14 9.74
CA PHE A 295 20.67 21.76 8.39
C PHE A 295 19.17 22.06 8.18
N ASP A 296 18.79 22.34 6.94
CA ASP A 296 17.39 22.41 6.49
C ASP A 296 17.21 21.38 5.36
N ASN A 297 16.45 20.32 5.63
CA ASN A 297 16.20 19.23 4.70
C ASN A 297 14.69 19.11 4.48
N ARG A 298 14.20 19.68 3.37
CA ARG A 298 12.77 19.94 3.20
C ARG A 298 12.26 19.51 1.82
N GLN A 299 11.13 18.79 1.83
CA GLN A 299 10.36 18.48 0.63
C GLN A 299 8.99 19.19 0.67
N ARG A 300 8.63 19.80 -0.45
CA ARG A 300 7.30 20.38 -0.67
C ARG A 300 6.71 19.74 -1.90
N GLU A 301 5.45 19.33 -1.80
CA GLU A 301 4.72 18.75 -2.91
C GLU A 301 3.32 19.35 -3.02
N GLN A 302 2.94 19.72 -4.22
CA GLN A 302 1.58 20.10 -4.58
C GLN A 302 1.13 19.20 -5.72
N THR A 303 0.02 18.51 -5.53
CA THR A 303 -0.53 17.62 -6.56
C THR A 303 -2.02 17.84 -6.71
N LEU A 304 -2.47 18.02 -7.93
CA LEU A 304 -3.88 17.98 -8.33
C LEU A 304 -4.11 16.73 -9.15
N ARG A 305 -5.10 15.94 -8.76
CA ARG A 305 -5.60 14.77 -9.50
C ARG A 305 -7.07 14.99 -9.81
N ALA A 306 -7.45 14.88 -11.06
CA ALA A 306 -8.84 14.99 -11.47
C ALA A 306 -9.18 13.85 -12.42
N VAL A 307 -10.34 13.22 -12.21
CA VAL A 307 -10.85 12.17 -13.10
C VAL A 307 -12.35 12.35 -13.30
N ALA A 308 -12.76 12.38 -14.55
CA ALA A 308 -14.14 12.26 -14.98
C ALA A 308 -14.41 10.83 -15.43
N SER A 309 -15.55 10.28 -15.08
CA SER A 309 -15.96 8.91 -15.42
C SER A 309 -17.39 8.88 -15.96
N TRP A 310 -17.62 7.97 -16.87
CA TRP A 310 -18.93 7.56 -17.33
C TRP A 310 -19.02 6.04 -17.27
N GLU A 311 -20.11 5.53 -16.72
CA GLU A 311 -20.41 4.10 -16.70
C GLU A 311 -21.85 3.91 -17.18
N HIS A 312 -22.06 2.92 -18.05
CA HIS A 312 -23.36 2.49 -18.50
C HIS A 312 -23.54 1.00 -18.24
N LEU A 313 -24.61 0.65 -17.56
CA LEU A 313 -24.90 -0.73 -17.18
C LEU A 313 -26.19 -1.20 -17.83
N ARG A 314 -26.12 -2.33 -18.53
CA ARG A 314 -27.25 -3.09 -19.06
C ARG A 314 -27.19 -4.55 -18.58
N SER A 315 -28.24 -5.30 -18.82
CA SER A 315 -28.33 -6.71 -18.40
C SER A 315 -27.23 -7.60 -19.01
N SER A 316 -26.81 -7.32 -20.24
CA SER A 316 -25.83 -8.14 -20.98
C SER A 316 -24.49 -7.47 -21.23
N TRP A 317 -24.34 -6.18 -20.93
CA TRP A 317 -23.08 -5.48 -21.13
C TRP A 317 -22.92 -4.30 -20.17
N LYS A 318 -21.67 -3.98 -19.88
CA LYS A 318 -21.26 -2.78 -19.18
C LYS A 318 -20.20 -2.07 -20.01
N MET A 319 -20.28 -0.74 -20.10
CA MET A 319 -19.23 0.10 -20.68
C MET A 319 -18.82 1.16 -19.67
N GLY A 320 -17.54 1.51 -19.71
CA GLY A 320 -16.96 2.59 -18.92
C GLY A 320 -16.02 3.44 -19.76
N ALA A 321 -15.97 4.72 -19.48
CA ALA A 321 -14.98 5.64 -20.01
C ALA A 321 -14.47 6.55 -18.90
N ARG A 322 -13.17 6.82 -18.88
CA ARG A 322 -12.53 7.72 -17.92
C ARG A 322 -11.58 8.65 -18.64
N ALA A 323 -11.54 9.90 -18.19
CA ALA A 323 -10.55 10.88 -18.60
C ALA A 323 -10.02 11.59 -17.36
N GLY A 324 -8.72 11.79 -17.30
CA GLY A 324 -8.10 12.37 -16.10
C GLY A 324 -6.88 13.22 -16.37
N TYR A 325 -6.50 13.97 -15.36
CA TYR A 325 -5.33 14.84 -15.36
C TYR A 325 -4.66 14.82 -14.01
N ILE A 326 -3.33 14.71 -14.01
CA ILE A 326 -2.49 14.85 -12.82
C ILE A 326 -1.50 15.97 -13.08
N HIS A 327 -1.41 16.91 -12.14
CA HIS A 327 -0.34 17.89 -12.05
C HIS A 327 0.38 17.73 -10.74
N THR A 328 1.69 17.50 -10.76
CA THR A 328 2.54 17.44 -9.57
C THR A 328 3.68 18.45 -9.70
N SER A 329 3.86 19.27 -8.69
CA SER A 329 5.01 20.14 -8.49
C SER A 329 5.73 19.74 -7.21
N MET A 330 6.99 19.31 -7.31
CA MET A 330 7.79 18.86 -6.18
C MET A 330 9.06 19.70 -6.09
N ALA A 331 9.36 20.20 -4.90
CA ALA A 331 10.55 20.93 -4.56
C ALA A 331 11.28 20.21 -3.42
N TYR A 332 12.55 19.93 -3.60
CA TYR A 332 13.42 19.40 -2.56
C TYR A 332 14.59 20.35 -2.36
N ASP A 333 14.80 20.77 -1.11
CA ASP A 333 15.88 21.65 -0.70
C ASP A 333 16.64 20.98 0.46
N TYR A 334 17.96 20.80 0.28
CA TYR A 334 18.86 20.38 1.35
C TYR A 334 19.95 21.44 1.50
N LYS A 335 20.02 22.02 2.71
CA LYS A 335 21.05 23.00 3.08
C LYS A 335 21.79 22.50 4.32
N ARG A 336 23.04 22.86 4.42
CA ARG A 336 23.90 22.51 5.55
C ARG A 336 24.70 23.74 5.99
N ASP A 337 24.86 23.93 7.29
CA ASP A 337 25.80 24.92 7.81
C ASP A 337 27.24 24.47 7.52
N LEU A 338 28.02 25.34 6.89
CA LEU A 338 29.45 25.11 6.61
C LEU A 338 30.33 25.63 7.76
N GLY A 339 29.77 26.11 8.85
CA GLY A 339 30.42 26.79 9.96
C GLY A 339 30.08 28.28 9.98
N ASN A 340 30.10 28.86 11.19
CA ASN A 340 29.79 30.29 11.44
C ASN A 340 28.37 30.73 11.01
N GLY A 341 27.37 29.85 10.96
CA GLY A 341 26.00 30.16 10.59
C GLY A 341 25.78 30.40 9.08
N VAL A 342 26.73 29.98 8.23
CA VAL A 342 26.60 30.10 6.78
C VAL A 342 25.93 28.83 6.21
N MET A 343 24.64 28.94 5.88
CA MET A 343 23.86 27.85 5.26
C MET A 343 24.13 27.77 3.76
N ALA A 344 24.75 26.68 3.31
CA ALA A 344 24.99 26.39 1.90
C ALA A 344 23.91 25.47 1.30
N ASP A 345 23.46 25.78 0.09
CA ASP A 345 22.58 24.90 -0.70
C ASP A 345 23.37 23.67 -1.18
N MET A 346 23.13 22.51 -0.59
CA MET A 346 23.75 21.22 -0.99
C MET A 346 22.99 20.59 -2.15
N THR A 347 21.66 20.61 -2.10
CA THR A 347 20.78 20.11 -3.16
C THR A 347 19.58 21.03 -3.32
N ARG A 348 19.20 21.30 -4.57
CA ARG A 348 18.02 22.11 -4.88
C ARG A 348 17.31 21.58 -6.10
N SER A 349 16.42 20.61 -5.91
CA SER A 349 15.69 19.94 -6.96
C SER A 349 14.29 20.51 -7.17
N ARG A 350 13.87 20.64 -8.42
CA ARG A 350 12.53 21.11 -8.82
C ARG A 350 12.00 20.21 -9.91
N ASN A 351 10.88 19.55 -9.64
CA ASN A 351 10.26 18.60 -10.55
C ASN A 351 8.83 19.02 -10.86
N LYS A 352 8.45 18.96 -12.13
CA LYS A 352 7.08 19.16 -12.59
C LYS A 352 6.66 17.99 -13.45
N ILE A 353 5.49 17.43 -13.13
CA ILE A 353 4.91 16.30 -13.83
C ILE A 353 3.49 16.67 -14.22
N ASN A 354 3.17 16.54 -15.52
CA ASN A 354 1.80 16.61 -16.01
C ASN A 354 1.49 15.28 -16.69
N THR A 355 0.35 14.69 -16.35
CA THR A 355 -0.11 13.44 -16.94
C THR A 355 -1.55 13.61 -17.42
N ILE A 356 -1.81 13.31 -18.68
CA ILE A 356 -3.15 13.17 -19.25
C ILE A 356 -3.46 11.68 -19.29
N TYR A 357 -4.65 11.31 -18.86
CA TYR A 357 -5.12 9.93 -18.78
C TYR A 357 -6.42 9.77 -19.55
N GLY A 358 -6.55 8.66 -20.26
CA GLY A 358 -7.78 8.20 -20.89
C GLY A 358 -7.92 6.69 -20.78
N GLU A 359 -9.13 6.20 -20.52
CA GLU A 359 -9.44 4.75 -20.47
C GLU A 359 -10.84 4.50 -20.99
N VAL A 360 -11.00 3.43 -21.75
CA VAL A 360 -12.30 2.87 -22.13
C VAL A 360 -12.27 1.38 -21.79
N ASP A 361 -13.30 0.91 -21.10
CA ASP A 361 -13.47 -0.50 -20.75
C ASP A 361 -14.87 -0.99 -21.12
N GLY A 362 -14.95 -2.26 -21.47
CA GLY A 362 -16.19 -2.93 -21.83
C GLY A 362 -16.25 -4.35 -21.33
N GLU A 363 -17.45 -4.76 -20.91
CA GLU A 363 -17.78 -6.12 -20.52
C GLU A 363 -19.00 -6.58 -21.30
N TYR A 364 -18.96 -7.78 -21.88
CA TYR A 364 -20.06 -8.34 -22.64
C TYR A 364 -20.36 -9.77 -22.21
N TYR A 365 -21.55 -9.98 -21.68
CA TYR A 365 -22.08 -11.29 -21.26
C TYR A 365 -22.84 -11.91 -22.44
N ILE A 366 -22.22 -12.80 -23.19
CA ILE A 366 -22.91 -13.57 -24.23
C ILE A 366 -23.95 -14.50 -23.58
N SER A 367 -23.62 -15.02 -22.40
CA SER A 367 -24.50 -15.85 -21.59
C SER A 367 -24.04 -15.82 -20.14
N SER A 368 -24.76 -16.47 -19.23
CA SER A 368 -24.32 -16.69 -17.85
C SER A 368 -22.98 -17.45 -17.74
N LYS A 369 -22.53 -18.09 -18.83
CA LYS A 369 -21.31 -18.92 -18.87
C LYS A 369 -20.12 -18.24 -19.54
N TRP A 370 -20.33 -17.15 -20.30
CA TRP A 370 -19.29 -16.47 -21.05
C TRP A 370 -19.30 -14.97 -20.82
N LEU A 371 -18.15 -14.44 -20.45
CA LEU A 371 -17.89 -13.00 -20.33
C LEU A 371 -16.65 -12.66 -21.14
N PHE A 372 -16.78 -11.65 -22.01
CA PHE A 372 -15.66 -11.01 -22.70
C PHE A 372 -15.43 -9.64 -22.11
N THR A 373 -14.16 -9.27 -21.93
CA THR A 373 -13.80 -7.91 -21.50
C THR A 373 -12.76 -7.34 -22.42
N ALA A 374 -12.83 -6.03 -22.63
CA ALA A 374 -11.81 -5.26 -23.35
C ALA A 374 -11.50 -3.99 -22.55
N ASN A 375 -10.25 -3.60 -22.52
CA ASN A 375 -9.77 -2.37 -21.89
C ASN A 375 -8.73 -1.73 -22.80
N LEU A 376 -8.83 -0.43 -22.97
CA LEU A 376 -7.82 0.38 -23.65
C LEU A 376 -7.54 1.60 -22.77
N SER A 377 -6.28 1.81 -22.40
CA SER A 377 -5.88 2.95 -21.60
C SER A 377 -4.67 3.66 -22.18
N MET A 378 -4.60 4.97 -21.97
CA MET A 378 -3.53 5.85 -22.40
C MET A 378 -3.08 6.76 -21.26
N HIS A 379 -1.79 6.93 -21.12
CA HIS A 379 -1.18 7.97 -20.29
C HIS A 379 -0.18 8.76 -21.15
N GLN A 380 -0.31 10.07 -21.15
CA GLN A 380 0.67 10.98 -21.75
C GLN A 380 1.34 11.76 -20.63
N HIS A 381 2.61 11.51 -20.44
CA HIS A 381 3.42 12.17 -19.42
C HIS A 381 4.27 13.30 -20.04
N PHE A 382 4.36 14.42 -19.31
CA PHE A 382 5.29 15.52 -19.56
C PHE A 382 6.01 15.77 -18.26
N VAL A 383 7.32 15.54 -18.27
CA VAL A 383 8.16 15.62 -17.07
C VAL A 383 9.30 16.59 -17.29
N GLU A 384 9.46 17.48 -16.32
CA GLU A 384 10.60 18.38 -16.22
C GLU A 384 11.25 18.21 -14.85
N SER A 385 12.51 17.79 -14.83
CA SER A 385 13.35 17.65 -13.63
C SER A 385 14.55 18.55 -13.75
N ARG A 386 14.81 19.35 -12.71
CA ARG A 386 15.95 20.27 -12.63
C ARG A 386 16.63 20.17 -11.28
N ASP A 387 17.95 20.02 -11.27
CA ASP A 387 18.78 20.16 -10.10
C ASP A 387 19.70 21.39 -10.29
N LYS A 388 19.69 22.31 -9.31
CA LYS A 388 20.42 23.59 -9.42
C LYS A 388 21.84 23.54 -8.87
N ASN A 389 22.21 22.46 -8.18
CA ASN A 389 23.43 22.44 -7.36
C ASN A 389 24.51 21.50 -7.87
N ILE A 390 24.27 20.80 -8.98
CA ILE A 390 25.34 20.03 -9.62
C ILE A 390 26.13 20.99 -10.48
N ILE A 391 27.31 21.40 -9.98
CA ILE A 391 28.29 22.16 -10.74
C ILE A 391 28.97 21.16 -11.67
N ILE A 392 28.56 21.16 -12.93
CA ILE A 392 29.40 20.55 -13.98
C ILE A 392 30.44 21.57 -14.35
N GLN A 393 31.73 21.19 -14.30
CA GLN A 393 32.91 22.03 -14.65
C GLN A 393 32.95 22.49 -16.12
N SER A 394 31.89 22.47 -16.87
CA SER A 394 31.80 22.90 -18.26
C SER A 394 30.83 24.07 -18.40
N GLY A 395 31.27 25.27 -18.09
CA GLY A 395 30.86 26.54 -18.71
C GLY A 395 29.37 26.94 -18.74
N ASP A 396 28.45 26.07 -18.51
CA ASP A 396 27.00 26.31 -18.52
C ASP A 396 26.43 26.40 -17.12
N LYS A 397 25.64 27.42 -16.89
CA LYS A 397 25.00 27.92 -15.67
C LYS A 397 24.39 26.88 -14.71
N GLY A 398 25.14 25.84 -14.29
CA GLY A 398 24.85 25.03 -13.09
C GLY A 398 23.45 24.41 -12.93
N ILE A 399 22.68 24.21 -14.01
CA ILE A 399 21.38 23.55 -13.98
C ILE A 399 21.49 22.23 -14.73
N VAL A 400 21.41 21.13 -14.01
CA VAL A 400 21.37 19.80 -14.57
C VAL A 400 19.95 19.26 -14.47
N GLY A 401 19.46 18.61 -15.52
CA GLY A 401 18.14 18.03 -15.50
C GLY A 401 17.74 17.50 -16.87
N TYR A 402 16.50 17.03 -16.94
CA TYR A 402 15.91 16.58 -18.19
C TYR A 402 14.48 17.10 -18.36
N ARG A 403 14.05 17.15 -19.62
CA ARG A 403 12.66 17.40 -20.00
C ARG A 403 12.25 16.35 -21.01
N GLN A 404 11.27 15.52 -20.64
CA GLN A 404 10.85 14.39 -21.47
C GLN A 404 9.32 14.29 -21.54
N ALA A 405 8.84 13.83 -22.69
CA ALA A 405 7.48 13.44 -22.89
C ALA A 405 7.44 11.94 -23.22
N ARG A 406 6.51 11.19 -22.62
CA ARG A 406 6.35 9.77 -22.89
C ARG A 406 4.86 9.40 -22.95
N VAL A 407 4.47 8.71 -24.03
CA VAL A 407 3.17 8.07 -24.15
C VAL A 407 3.26 6.64 -23.60
N GLU A 408 2.25 6.21 -22.87
CA GLU A 408 2.07 4.83 -22.46
C GLU A 408 0.67 4.40 -22.91
N LEU A 409 0.56 3.39 -23.77
CA LEU A 409 -0.69 2.78 -24.18
C LEU A 409 -0.76 1.35 -23.65
N SER A 410 -1.94 0.89 -23.29
CA SER A 410 -2.17 -0.51 -22.94
C SER A 410 -3.52 -0.96 -23.47
N GLY A 411 -3.52 -2.03 -24.24
CA GLY A 411 -4.69 -2.74 -24.69
C GLY A 411 -4.77 -4.13 -24.07
N ALA A 412 -5.90 -4.50 -23.49
CA ALA A 412 -6.12 -5.82 -22.93
C ALA A 412 -7.48 -6.37 -23.34
N VAL A 413 -7.52 -7.66 -23.68
CA VAL A 413 -8.75 -8.41 -23.94
C VAL A 413 -8.77 -9.66 -23.08
N SER A 414 -9.94 -10.08 -22.61
CA SER A 414 -10.08 -11.34 -21.90
C SER A 414 -11.33 -12.10 -22.31
N ALA A 415 -11.24 -13.44 -22.28
CA ALA A 415 -12.35 -14.35 -22.40
C ALA A 415 -12.46 -15.18 -21.11
N LYS A 416 -13.61 -15.17 -20.48
CA LYS A 416 -13.88 -15.88 -19.23
C LYS A 416 -15.01 -16.87 -19.46
N TRP A 417 -14.78 -18.11 -19.07
CA TRP A 417 -15.69 -19.22 -19.29
C TRP A 417 -15.96 -19.97 -17.98
N ARG A 418 -17.23 -20.05 -17.61
CA ARG A 418 -17.71 -20.79 -16.43
C ARG A 418 -18.83 -21.74 -16.88
N PRO A 419 -18.51 -22.92 -17.40
CA PRO A 419 -19.49 -23.87 -17.93
C PRO A 419 -20.49 -24.35 -16.88
N ASN A 420 -20.05 -24.40 -15.62
CA ASN A 420 -20.85 -24.82 -14.46
C ASN A 420 -20.32 -24.17 -13.19
N ASP A 421 -20.99 -24.37 -12.06
CA ASP A 421 -20.62 -23.79 -10.75
C ASP A 421 -19.30 -24.31 -10.17
N ARG A 422 -18.73 -25.39 -10.77
CA ARG A 422 -17.53 -26.04 -10.22
C ARG A 422 -16.25 -25.56 -10.88
N PHE A 423 -16.28 -25.14 -12.13
CA PHE A 423 -15.08 -24.85 -12.91
C PHE A 423 -15.16 -23.48 -13.59
N GLY A 424 -14.06 -22.77 -13.61
CA GLY A 424 -13.89 -21.51 -14.32
C GLY A 424 -12.52 -21.42 -14.99
N LEU A 425 -12.49 -20.84 -16.19
CA LEU A 425 -11.30 -20.57 -16.99
C LEU A 425 -11.32 -19.12 -17.47
N SER A 426 -10.21 -18.41 -17.37
CA SER A 426 -10.05 -17.06 -17.91
C SER A 426 -8.70 -16.94 -18.61
N VAL A 427 -8.72 -16.43 -19.84
CA VAL A 427 -7.53 -16.07 -20.62
C VAL A 427 -7.51 -14.57 -20.81
N VAL A 428 -6.36 -13.95 -20.57
CA VAL A 428 -6.12 -12.52 -20.78
C VAL A 428 -4.93 -12.36 -21.72
N LEU A 429 -5.07 -11.49 -22.69
CA LEU A 429 -3.99 -11.05 -23.56
C LEU A 429 -3.89 -9.54 -23.45
N ARG A 430 -2.69 -9.03 -23.21
CA ARG A 430 -2.38 -7.61 -23.10
C ARG A 430 -1.16 -7.27 -23.92
N GLU A 431 -1.13 -6.06 -24.48
CA GLU A 431 0.03 -5.48 -25.12
C GLU A 431 0.17 -4.01 -24.68
N GLU A 432 1.39 -3.55 -24.51
CA GLU A 432 1.70 -2.20 -24.03
C GLU A 432 2.70 -1.51 -24.96
N LEU A 433 2.58 -0.20 -25.07
CA LEU A 433 3.51 0.68 -25.76
C LEU A 433 4.04 1.72 -24.78
N PHE A 434 5.35 1.88 -24.72
CA PHE A 434 6.05 2.88 -23.91
C PHE A 434 6.93 3.74 -24.80
N GLY A 435 6.48 4.97 -25.12
CA GLY A 435 7.12 5.78 -26.16
C GLY A 435 6.98 5.09 -27.52
N ASP A 436 8.08 4.60 -28.08
CA ASP A 436 8.13 3.90 -29.36
C ASP A 436 8.30 2.38 -29.21
N ASP A 437 8.40 1.86 -27.97
CA ASP A 437 8.70 0.46 -27.67
C ASP A 437 7.44 -0.33 -27.33
N PHE A 438 7.11 -1.33 -28.14
CA PHE A 438 6.07 -2.30 -27.85
C PHE A 438 6.61 -3.43 -26.95
N THR A 439 5.81 -3.80 -25.95
CA THR A 439 6.08 -5.06 -25.25
C THR A 439 5.69 -6.25 -26.13
N PRO A 440 6.32 -7.41 -25.97
CA PRO A 440 5.73 -8.65 -26.46
C PRO A 440 4.33 -8.86 -25.84
N ILE A 441 3.47 -9.63 -26.51
CA ILE A 441 2.15 -9.99 -25.96
C ILE A 441 2.32 -10.56 -24.55
N ILE A 442 1.53 -10.04 -23.62
CA ILE A 442 1.53 -10.39 -22.21
C ILE A 442 0.36 -11.34 -21.96
N PRO A 443 0.60 -12.67 -21.92
CA PRO A 443 -0.44 -13.65 -21.68
C PRO A 443 -0.67 -13.86 -20.20
N ALA A 444 -1.92 -14.18 -19.84
CA ALA A 444 -2.25 -14.74 -18.54
C ALA A 444 -3.37 -15.75 -18.63
N LEU A 445 -3.26 -16.80 -17.82
CA LEU A 445 -4.25 -17.86 -17.70
C LEU A 445 -4.64 -18.02 -16.24
N PHE A 446 -5.94 -18.08 -15.97
CA PHE A 446 -6.50 -18.26 -14.65
C PHE A 446 -7.50 -19.40 -14.65
N VAL A 447 -7.42 -20.25 -13.65
CA VAL A 447 -8.33 -21.39 -13.46
C VAL A 447 -8.82 -21.41 -12.03
N ASP A 448 -10.08 -21.72 -11.83
CA ASP A 448 -10.61 -22.06 -10.52
C ASP A 448 -11.48 -23.33 -10.54
N GLY A 449 -11.45 -24.07 -9.43
CA GLY A 449 -12.22 -25.30 -9.28
C GLY A 449 -12.77 -25.46 -7.87
N VAL A 450 -14.06 -25.79 -7.73
CA VAL A 450 -14.68 -26.11 -6.43
C VAL A 450 -14.32 -27.51 -5.99
N ILE A 451 -13.54 -27.62 -4.93
CA ILE A 451 -13.19 -28.89 -4.27
C ILE A 451 -14.38 -29.37 -3.42
N SER A 452 -14.97 -28.45 -2.62
CA SER A 452 -16.10 -28.77 -1.73
C SER A 452 -17.10 -27.62 -1.71
N LYS A 453 -18.37 -27.95 -2.02
CA LYS A 453 -19.48 -26.98 -1.92
C LYS A 453 -19.84 -26.63 -0.48
N ARG A 454 -19.75 -27.62 0.46
CA ARG A 454 -20.12 -27.42 1.86
C ARG A 454 -19.24 -26.39 2.58
N GLY A 455 -17.93 -26.40 2.31
CA GLY A 455 -16.96 -25.45 2.87
C GLY A 455 -16.63 -24.32 1.92
N ASN A 456 -17.31 -24.20 0.77
CA ASN A 456 -16.97 -23.27 -0.30
C ASN A 456 -15.44 -23.26 -0.57
N ILE A 457 -14.85 -24.46 -0.63
CA ILE A 457 -13.42 -24.66 -0.83
C ILE A 457 -13.15 -24.63 -2.32
N VAL A 458 -12.34 -23.67 -2.75
CA VAL A 458 -12.01 -23.40 -4.15
C VAL A 458 -10.50 -23.45 -4.35
N ALA A 459 -10.03 -24.36 -5.21
CA ALA A 459 -8.68 -24.29 -5.71
C ALA A 459 -8.57 -23.23 -6.82
N LYS A 460 -7.46 -22.53 -6.84
CA LYS A 460 -7.14 -21.52 -7.85
C LYS A 460 -5.73 -21.74 -8.34
N ALA A 461 -5.51 -21.57 -9.65
CA ALA A 461 -4.18 -21.54 -10.22
C ALA A 461 -4.11 -20.49 -11.33
N SER A 462 -2.96 -19.88 -11.48
CA SER A 462 -2.75 -18.90 -12.53
C SER A 462 -1.28 -18.79 -12.94
N ILE A 463 -1.06 -18.37 -14.17
CA ILE A 463 0.25 -18.04 -14.73
C ILE A 463 0.12 -16.76 -15.53
N SER A 464 1.09 -15.86 -15.41
CA SER A 464 1.19 -14.68 -16.26
C SER A 464 2.63 -14.31 -16.54
N ARG A 465 2.83 -13.64 -17.68
CA ARG A 465 4.04 -12.87 -17.95
C ARG A 465 3.73 -11.39 -17.74
N ASN A 466 4.65 -10.66 -17.14
CA ASN A 466 4.53 -9.22 -16.94
C ASN A 466 5.84 -8.51 -17.32
N TYR A 467 5.73 -7.23 -17.65
CA TYR A 467 6.83 -6.36 -18.01
C TYR A 467 6.81 -5.10 -17.17
N ARG A 468 7.97 -4.51 -16.92
CA ARG A 468 8.12 -3.17 -16.39
C ARG A 468 9.09 -2.40 -17.27
N TYR A 469 8.64 -1.27 -17.82
CA TYR A 469 9.47 -0.37 -18.59
C TYR A 469 10.29 0.52 -17.64
N PRO A 470 11.56 0.88 -17.99
CA PRO A 470 12.38 1.78 -17.18
C PRO A 470 11.68 3.10 -16.90
N THR A 471 11.88 3.66 -15.73
CA THR A 471 11.33 4.98 -15.37
C THR A 471 12.08 6.10 -16.09
N LEU A 472 11.53 7.31 -16.08
CA LEU A 472 12.22 8.45 -16.72
C LEU A 472 13.51 8.81 -15.99
N ASN A 473 13.62 8.57 -14.68
CA ASN A 473 14.89 8.72 -13.97
C ASN A 473 15.87 7.62 -14.32
N ASP A 474 15.42 6.37 -14.49
CA ASP A 474 16.30 5.30 -14.93
C ASP A 474 16.95 5.63 -16.28
N LEU A 475 16.20 6.26 -17.19
CA LEU A 475 16.69 6.60 -18.54
C LEU A 475 17.45 7.92 -18.59
N TYR A 476 16.99 8.97 -17.91
CA TYR A 476 17.39 10.35 -18.21
C TYR A 476 17.90 11.15 -17.01
N PHE A 477 17.97 10.59 -15.79
CA PHE A 477 18.48 11.29 -14.63
C PHE A 477 19.96 11.71 -14.83
N LEU A 478 20.30 12.95 -14.47
CA LEU A 478 21.67 13.46 -14.62
C LEU A 478 22.24 13.86 -13.25
N PRO A 479 23.49 13.42 -12.94
CA PRO A 479 24.30 12.46 -13.70
C PRO A 479 23.85 11.02 -13.41
N GLY A 480 23.86 10.14 -14.41
CA GLY A 480 23.76 8.70 -14.15
C GLY A 480 22.70 7.92 -14.90
N GLY A 481 21.63 8.53 -15.43
CA GLY A 481 20.62 7.82 -16.21
C GLY A 481 21.21 7.04 -17.39
N ASN A 482 20.56 5.94 -17.78
CA ASN A 482 21.03 5.05 -18.84
C ASN A 482 19.93 4.80 -19.88
N PRO A 483 19.96 5.47 -21.04
CA PRO A 483 18.96 5.30 -22.09
C PRO A 483 18.94 3.91 -22.74
N ASN A 484 19.97 3.09 -22.52
CA ASN A 484 20.10 1.75 -23.12
C ASN A 484 19.52 0.64 -22.24
N LEU A 485 18.77 0.96 -21.20
CA LEU A 485 18.12 -0.02 -20.36
C LEU A 485 17.05 -0.80 -21.12
N LYS A 486 17.02 -2.10 -20.87
CA LYS A 486 15.93 -2.99 -21.30
C LYS A 486 14.78 -2.98 -20.30
N SER A 487 13.59 -3.33 -20.76
CA SER A 487 12.45 -3.62 -19.89
C SER A 487 12.72 -4.86 -19.04
N GLU A 488 12.36 -4.79 -17.77
CA GLU A 488 12.30 -5.97 -16.92
C GLU A 488 11.13 -6.85 -17.34
N SER A 489 11.30 -8.17 -17.29
CA SER A 489 10.21 -9.10 -17.61
C SER A 489 10.23 -10.29 -16.65
N GLY A 490 9.05 -10.81 -16.32
CA GLY A 490 8.95 -11.93 -15.41
C GLY A 490 7.77 -12.85 -15.68
N TRP A 491 7.97 -14.14 -15.42
CA TRP A 491 6.92 -15.12 -15.30
C TRP A 491 6.55 -15.30 -13.84
N THR A 492 5.26 -15.30 -13.55
CA THR A 492 4.71 -15.53 -12.21
C THR A 492 3.71 -16.67 -12.27
N TYR A 493 3.78 -17.55 -11.30
CA TYR A 493 2.91 -18.70 -11.09
C TYR A 493 2.26 -18.56 -9.72
N ASP A 494 0.96 -18.80 -9.64
CA ASP A 494 0.22 -18.83 -8.38
C ASP A 494 -0.60 -20.13 -8.31
N ALA A 495 -0.59 -20.79 -7.17
CA ALA A 495 -1.48 -21.90 -6.86
C ALA A 495 -1.97 -21.77 -5.43
N GLY A 496 -3.28 -21.94 -5.20
CA GLY A 496 -3.81 -21.73 -3.86
C GLY A 496 -5.20 -22.29 -3.66
N VAL A 497 -5.63 -22.22 -2.42
CA VAL A 497 -6.96 -22.63 -1.97
C VAL A 497 -7.59 -21.51 -1.18
N SER A 498 -8.83 -21.17 -1.49
CA SER A 498 -9.65 -20.29 -0.67
C SER A 498 -10.83 -21.06 -0.07
N PHE A 499 -11.22 -20.67 1.12
CA PHE A 499 -12.37 -21.27 1.79
C PHE A 499 -13.23 -20.19 2.48
N ALA A 500 -14.53 -20.48 2.58
CA ALA A 500 -15.47 -19.64 3.30
C ALA A 500 -16.50 -20.55 3.99
N VAL A 501 -16.37 -20.64 5.30
CA VAL A 501 -17.20 -21.51 6.14
C VAL A 501 -17.90 -20.66 7.18
N GLY A 502 -19.17 -20.93 7.43
CA GLY A 502 -19.88 -20.20 8.46
C GLY A 502 -21.24 -20.76 8.77
N SER A 503 -21.79 -20.26 9.88
CA SER A 503 -23.17 -20.46 10.28
C SER A 503 -23.76 -19.09 10.55
N GLU A 504 -24.87 -18.81 9.89
CA GLU A 504 -25.54 -17.54 9.96
C GLU A 504 -25.79 -17.09 11.41
N GLY A 505 -25.47 -15.85 11.74
CA GLY A 505 -25.62 -15.28 13.07
C GLY A 505 -24.68 -15.83 14.15
N LYS A 506 -23.83 -16.82 13.85
CA LYS A 506 -22.93 -17.44 14.82
C LYS A 506 -21.47 -17.14 14.52
N TYR A 507 -20.98 -17.59 13.37
CA TYR A 507 -19.60 -17.37 12.97
C TYR A 507 -19.44 -17.37 11.45
N ARG A 508 -18.41 -16.68 10.98
CA ARG A 508 -17.93 -16.68 9.60
C ARG A 508 -16.41 -16.79 9.62
N LEU A 509 -15.87 -17.78 8.94
CA LEU A 509 -14.44 -18.00 8.75
C LEU A 509 -14.15 -17.97 7.26
N ASN A 510 -13.32 -17.03 6.81
CA ASN A 510 -12.81 -16.96 5.45
C ASN A 510 -11.30 -17.08 5.47
N GLY A 511 -10.72 -17.61 4.42
CA GLY A 511 -9.27 -17.64 4.30
C GLY A 511 -8.79 -18.06 2.94
N SER A 512 -7.51 -17.83 2.71
CA SER A 512 -6.79 -18.28 1.52
C SER A 512 -5.36 -18.64 1.87
N LEU A 513 -4.86 -19.71 1.28
CA LEU A 513 -3.47 -20.12 1.29
C LEU A 513 -2.99 -20.13 -0.16
N THR A 514 -1.95 -19.39 -0.47
CA THR A 514 -1.40 -19.25 -1.83
C THR A 514 0.09 -19.52 -1.81
N TRP A 515 0.55 -20.44 -2.63
CA TRP A 515 1.92 -20.56 -3.04
C TRP A 515 2.15 -19.72 -4.30
N PHE A 516 3.29 -19.06 -4.39
CA PHE A 516 3.70 -18.28 -5.55
C PHE A 516 5.17 -18.53 -5.90
N ASP A 517 5.49 -18.34 -7.16
CA ASP A 517 6.84 -18.42 -7.71
C ASP A 517 6.97 -17.40 -8.84
N SER A 518 8.01 -16.58 -8.81
CA SER A 518 8.23 -15.49 -9.77
C SER A 518 9.70 -15.38 -10.15
N HIS A 519 9.99 -15.47 -11.44
CA HIS A 519 11.31 -15.26 -12.03
C HIS A 519 11.29 -13.96 -12.82
N ILE A 520 12.11 -12.98 -12.43
CA ILE A 520 12.19 -11.66 -13.05
C ILE A 520 13.60 -11.45 -13.59
N SER A 521 13.69 -11.29 -14.90
CA SER A 521 14.96 -11.06 -15.62
C SER A 521 15.12 -9.57 -15.95
N ASP A 522 16.36 -9.19 -16.25
CA ASP A 522 16.79 -7.83 -16.59
C ASP A 522 16.43 -6.81 -15.48
N TRP A 523 16.45 -7.21 -14.22
CA TRP A 523 16.11 -6.35 -13.07
C TRP A 523 17.02 -5.12 -13.03
N ILE A 524 16.42 -3.94 -12.93
CA ILE A 524 17.12 -2.65 -12.91
C ILE A 524 17.53 -2.33 -11.48
N ILE A 525 18.83 -2.11 -11.30
CA ILE A 525 19.40 -1.66 -10.02
C ILE A 525 20.35 -0.48 -10.24
N TRP A 526 20.31 0.48 -9.33
CA TRP A 526 21.24 1.61 -9.31
C TRP A 526 22.51 1.23 -8.57
N LEU A 527 23.64 1.32 -9.24
CA LEU A 527 24.96 0.96 -8.72
C LEU A 527 25.92 2.13 -8.77
N PRO A 528 26.88 2.21 -7.80
CA PRO A 528 27.91 3.22 -7.83
C PRO A 528 28.83 3.00 -9.06
N THR A 529 29.24 4.09 -9.68
CA THR A 529 30.22 4.10 -10.77
C THR A 529 31.58 4.52 -10.25
N THR A 530 32.64 4.24 -11.01
CA THR A 530 34.01 4.72 -10.73
C THR A 530 34.13 6.26 -10.75
N LYS A 531 33.12 6.95 -11.30
CA LYS A 531 33.04 8.42 -11.38
C LYS A 531 32.35 9.07 -10.18
N GLY A 532 31.98 8.30 -9.15
CA GLY A 532 31.38 8.81 -7.89
C GLY A 532 29.89 9.12 -7.95
N PHE A 533 29.16 8.67 -8.97
CA PHE A 533 27.70 8.73 -9.02
C PHE A 533 27.09 7.35 -9.26
N PHE A 534 25.79 7.21 -8.98
CA PHE A 534 25.03 5.97 -9.24
C PHE A 534 24.46 5.97 -10.65
N SER A 535 24.45 4.79 -11.29
CA SER A 535 23.84 4.58 -12.61
C SER A 535 23.04 3.28 -12.64
N PRO A 536 21.84 3.26 -13.26
CA PRO A 536 21.03 2.06 -13.35
C PRO A 536 21.53 1.12 -14.44
N ARG A 537 21.43 -0.18 -14.16
CA ARG A 537 21.81 -1.26 -15.07
C ARG A 537 20.84 -2.44 -14.94
N ASN A 538 20.63 -3.16 -16.05
CA ASN A 538 19.98 -4.46 -16.04
C ASN A 538 21.02 -5.53 -15.70
N ILE A 539 21.02 -6.03 -14.47
CA ILE A 539 22.10 -6.90 -14.03
C ILE A 539 21.62 -8.15 -13.34
N LYS A 540 20.41 -8.10 -12.78
CA LYS A 540 19.96 -9.14 -11.87
C LYS A 540 18.80 -9.93 -12.47
N ASP A 541 18.90 -11.25 -12.31
CA ASP A 541 17.76 -12.13 -12.33
C ASP A 541 17.35 -12.37 -10.88
N VAL A 542 16.08 -12.19 -10.58
CA VAL A 542 15.55 -12.34 -9.23
C VAL A 542 14.51 -13.45 -9.21
N HIS A 543 14.72 -14.41 -8.32
CA HIS A 543 13.77 -15.46 -8.01
C HIS A 543 13.09 -15.15 -6.68
N ALA A 544 11.80 -14.82 -6.72
CA ALA A 544 10.98 -14.57 -5.55
C ALA A 544 9.89 -15.64 -5.45
N TYR A 545 9.85 -16.38 -4.35
CA TYR A 545 8.90 -17.46 -4.14
C TYR A 545 8.41 -17.49 -2.70
N GLY A 546 7.35 -18.25 -2.45
CA GLY A 546 6.89 -18.35 -1.07
C GLY A 546 5.43 -18.75 -0.89
N ILE A 547 4.94 -18.43 0.32
CA ILE A 547 3.59 -18.79 0.75
C ILE A 547 2.95 -17.56 1.43
N GLU A 548 1.71 -17.28 1.04
CA GLU A 548 0.85 -16.26 1.67
C GLU A 548 -0.37 -16.92 2.29
N LEU A 549 -0.67 -16.59 3.54
CA LEU A 549 -1.89 -16.99 4.25
C LEU A 549 -2.65 -15.74 4.68
N ASN A 550 -3.94 -15.68 4.36
CA ASN A 550 -4.86 -14.67 4.87
C ASN A 550 -6.06 -15.39 5.50
N ALA A 551 -6.47 -14.95 6.68
CA ALA A 551 -7.64 -15.51 7.37
C ALA A 551 -8.41 -14.43 8.10
N SER A 552 -9.74 -14.52 8.08
CA SER A 552 -10.63 -13.67 8.88
C SER A 552 -11.69 -14.51 9.55
N LEU A 553 -11.96 -14.21 10.81
CA LEU A 553 -12.95 -14.89 11.64
C LEU A 553 -13.83 -13.86 12.34
N ASP A 554 -15.14 -13.91 12.08
CA ASP A 554 -16.16 -13.16 12.81
C ASP A 554 -17.00 -14.12 13.62
N VAL A 555 -17.14 -13.86 14.94
CA VAL A 555 -17.91 -14.71 15.85
C VAL A 555 -18.84 -13.87 16.73
N ALA A 556 -20.11 -14.23 16.78
CA ALA A 556 -21.04 -13.77 17.80
C ALA A 556 -20.86 -14.64 19.06
N LEU A 557 -20.08 -14.16 20.04
CA LEU A 557 -19.78 -14.88 21.27
C LEU A 557 -21.03 -14.98 22.18
N ALA A 558 -21.82 -13.90 22.22
CA ALA A 558 -23.08 -13.82 22.96
C ALA A 558 -23.97 -12.73 22.32
N LYS A 559 -25.20 -12.53 22.85
CA LYS A 559 -26.19 -11.59 22.27
C LYS A 559 -25.64 -10.20 21.96
N GLU A 560 -24.68 -9.69 22.74
CA GLU A 560 -24.13 -8.34 22.60
C GLU A 560 -22.62 -8.32 22.39
N TRP A 561 -21.97 -9.50 22.31
CA TRP A 561 -20.53 -9.64 22.14
C TRP A 561 -20.19 -10.19 20.77
N ARG A 562 -19.35 -9.47 20.04
CA ARG A 562 -18.82 -9.90 18.75
C ARG A 562 -17.30 -9.82 18.77
N LEU A 563 -16.65 -10.87 18.27
CA LEU A 563 -15.21 -10.93 18.07
C LEU A 563 -14.94 -11.02 16.57
N SER A 564 -14.09 -10.12 16.07
CA SER A 564 -13.53 -10.19 14.72
C SER A 564 -12.01 -10.34 14.83
N LEU A 565 -11.45 -11.32 14.14
CA LEU A 565 -10.02 -11.60 14.08
C LEU A 565 -9.59 -11.64 12.61
N ASP A 566 -8.53 -10.91 12.27
CA ASP A 566 -7.89 -10.96 10.95
C ASP A 566 -6.41 -11.28 11.12
N GLY A 567 -5.89 -12.17 10.30
CA GLY A 567 -4.48 -12.54 10.30
C GLY A 567 -3.93 -12.70 8.90
N ASN A 568 -2.71 -12.22 8.70
CA ASN A 568 -1.97 -12.38 7.46
C ASN A 568 -0.57 -12.90 7.79
N PHE A 569 -0.04 -13.75 6.94
CA PHE A 569 1.29 -14.30 7.03
C PHE A 569 1.88 -14.40 5.63
N SER A 570 3.14 -14.03 5.48
CA SER A 570 3.90 -14.24 4.24
C SER A 570 5.32 -14.70 4.57
N TRP A 571 5.74 -15.76 3.91
CA TRP A 571 7.13 -16.18 3.83
C TRP A 571 7.58 -15.99 2.38
N THR A 572 8.61 -15.15 2.18
CA THR A 572 8.96 -14.61 0.87
C THR A 572 10.48 -14.48 0.72
N PRO A 573 11.22 -15.57 0.48
CA PRO A 573 12.56 -15.48 -0.06
C PRO A 573 12.57 -14.74 -1.40
N SER A 574 13.54 -13.85 -1.60
CA SER A 574 13.73 -13.09 -2.84
C SER A 574 15.23 -13.02 -3.13
N ILE A 575 15.70 -13.92 -3.98
CA ILE A 575 17.11 -14.24 -4.16
C ILE A 575 17.62 -13.66 -5.49
N ASN A 576 18.78 -13.04 -5.44
CA ASN A 576 19.52 -12.64 -6.63
C ASN A 576 20.16 -13.88 -7.27
N GLU A 577 19.69 -14.29 -8.44
CA GLU A 577 20.24 -15.40 -9.23
C GLU A 577 21.01 -14.93 -10.47
N GLY A 578 21.21 -13.61 -10.61
CA GLY A 578 21.93 -13.00 -11.74
C GLY A 578 23.43 -13.32 -11.74
N GLU A 579 24.11 -12.91 -12.80
CA GLU A 579 25.54 -13.11 -12.94
C GLU A 579 26.36 -12.18 -12.01
N LYS A 580 27.56 -12.64 -11.64
CA LYS A 580 28.49 -11.81 -10.88
C LYS A 580 29.00 -10.64 -11.73
N LEU A 581 28.90 -9.43 -11.19
CA LEU A 581 29.41 -8.21 -11.84
C LEU A 581 30.94 -8.13 -11.87
N SER A 582 31.57 -8.75 -10.87
CA SER A 582 33.01 -8.84 -10.72
C SER A 582 33.36 -10.05 -9.84
N PRO A 583 34.62 -10.49 -9.81
CA PRO A 583 35.06 -11.54 -8.89
C PRO A 583 34.80 -11.22 -7.40
N ALA A 584 34.68 -9.93 -7.05
CA ALA A 584 34.39 -9.46 -5.70
C ALA A 584 32.90 -9.37 -5.39
N ASP A 585 32.01 -9.60 -6.37
CA ASP A 585 30.57 -9.56 -6.17
C ASP A 585 30.09 -10.77 -5.36
N GLN A 586 29.62 -10.52 -4.17
CA GLN A 586 29.06 -11.50 -3.23
C GLN A 586 27.53 -11.48 -3.19
N SER A 587 26.86 -10.75 -4.08
CA SER A 587 25.41 -10.58 -4.04
C SER A 587 24.60 -11.75 -4.66
N VAL A 588 25.26 -12.61 -5.45
CA VAL A 588 24.63 -13.74 -6.11
C VAL A 588 24.30 -14.85 -5.10
N GLY A 589 23.10 -15.38 -5.15
CA GLY A 589 22.55 -16.36 -4.19
C GLY A 589 22.13 -15.74 -2.86
N LYS A 590 22.01 -14.39 -2.77
CA LYS A 590 21.68 -13.66 -1.55
C LYS A 590 20.28 -13.03 -1.61
N GLN A 591 19.66 -12.89 -0.43
CA GLN A 591 18.39 -12.20 -0.25
C GLN A 591 18.52 -10.72 -0.66
N LEU A 592 17.50 -10.17 -1.29
CA LEU A 592 17.48 -8.75 -1.66
C LEU A 592 17.49 -7.86 -0.41
N PRO A 593 18.20 -6.71 -0.46
CA PRO A 593 18.26 -5.76 0.65
C PRO A 593 16.88 -5.20 1.02
N TYR A 594 16.67 -4.97 2.32
CA TYR A 594 15.44 -4.44 2.91
C TYR A 594 14.18 -5.26 2.65
N VAL A 595 14.28 -6.48 2.17
CA VAL A 595 13.16 -7.41 2.00
C VAL A 595 13.14 -8.38 3.17
N PRO A 596 12.12 -8.34 4.07
CA PRO A 596 11.96 -9.35 5.11
C PRO A 596 11.55 -10.67 4.48
N GLU A 597 12.14 -11.79 4.90
CA GLU A 597 11.69 -13.11 4.46
C GLU A 597 10.34 -13.50 5.07
N LEU A 598 10.05 -12.96 6.26
CA LEU A 598 8.83 -13.32 6.98
C LEU A 598 8.13 -12.07 7.47
N THR A 599 6.84 -11.96 7.14
CA THR A 599 5.94 -10.92 7.67
C THR A 599 4.69 -11.58 8.24
N SER A 600 4.16 -11.02 9.32
CA SER A 600 2.90 -11.50 9.90
C SER A 600 2.13 -10.36 10.55
N THR A 601 0.81 -10.38 10.43
CA THR A 601 -0.08 -9.43 11.12
C THR A 601 -1.24 -10.16 11.78
N VAL A 602 -1.65 -9.68 12.94
CA VAL A 602 -2.85 -10.16 13.64
C VAL A 602 -3.62 -8.96 14.17
N ASN A 603 -4.91 -8.89 13.87
CA ASN A 603 -5.79 -7.85 14.36
C ASN A 603 -6.99 -8.51 15.04
N GLY A 604 -7.32 -8.05 16.23
CA GLY A 604 -8.46 -8.53 16.99
C GLY A 604 -9.34 -7.37 17.42
N ARG A 605 -10.64 -7.44 17.11
CA ARG A 605 -11.63 -6.46 17.58
C ARG A 605 -12.70 -7.18 18.39
N LEU A 606 -12.85 -6.76 19.64
CA LEU A 606 -13.91 -7.20 20.55
C LEU A 606 -14.91 -6.05 20.71
N SER A 607 -16.14 -6.27 20.25
CA SER A 607 -17.22 -5.29 20.36
C SER A 607 -18.26 -5.76 21.40
N TRP A 608 -18.67 -4.84 22.29
CA TRP A 608 -19.70 -5.05 23.27
C TRP A 608 -20.60 -3.83 23.37
N ARG A 609 -21.86 -3.96 22.95
CA ARG A 609 -22.80 -2.84 22.87
C ARG A 609 -22.21 -1.66 22.08
N LYS A 610 -21.93 -0.55 22.80
CA LYS A 610 -21.36 0.70 22.24
C LYS A 610 -19.85 0.81 22.45
N TRP A 611 -19.20 -0.21 22.95
CA TRP A 611 -17.76 -0.27 23.16
C TRP A 611 -17.09 -1.18 22.12
N SER A 612 -15.92 -0.79 21.68
CA SER A 612 -15.02 -1.65 20.89
C SER A 612 -13.61 -1.55 21.45
N PHE A 613 -13.02 -2.68 21.69
CA PHE A 613 -11.59 -2.82 22.00
C PHE A 613 -10.92 -3.46 20.81
N GLU A 614 -9.77 -2.92 20.39
CA GLU A 614 -9.00 -3.45 19.27
C GLU A 614 -7.54 -3.60 19.67
N TYR A 615 -6.94 -4.73 19.30
CA TYR A 615 -5.52 -5.03 19.39
C TYR A 615 -4.99 -5.32 17.99
N LYS A 616 -3.87 -4.68 17.62
CA LYS A 616 -3.16 -4.88 16.36
C LYS A 616 -1.72 -5.26 16.65
N TRP A 617 -1.25 -6.25 15.94
CA TRP A 617 0.10 -6.74 16.01
C TRP A 617 0.67 -6.97 14.63
N CYS A 618 1.93 -6.58 14.40
CA CYS A 618 2.68 -6.94 13.20
C CYS A 618 4.09 -7.38 13.58
N TYR A 619 4.65 -8.26 12.75
CA TYR A 619 6.01 -8.80 12.87
C TYR A 619 6.71 -8.74 11.52
N TYR A 620 7.96 -8.30 11.53
CA TYR A 620 8.88 -8.35 10.42
C TYR A 620 10.17 -9.04 10.85
N SER A 621 10.62 -10.04 10.06
CA SER A 621 11.92 -10.69 10.30
C SER A 621 13.08 -9.73 10.05
N GLU A 622 14.28 -10.16 10.39
CA GLU A 622 15.50 -9.45 10.07
C GLU A 622 15.60 -9.12 8.56
N ARG A 623 16.28 -8.02 8.23
CA ARG A 623 16.44 -7.54 6.85
C ARG A 623 17.87 -7.12 6.64
N TYR A 624 18.47 -7.59 5.55
CA TYR A 624 19.79 -7.14 5.14
C TYR A 624 19.72 -5.72 4.57
N THR A 625 20.74 -4.92 4.83
CA THR A 625 20.87 -3.55 4.30
C THR A 625 21.74 -3.50 3.07
N MET A 626 22.58 -4.54 2.87
CA MET A 626 23.51 -4.71 1.76
C MET A 626 23.22 -5.95 0.94
N SER A 627 23.52 -5.92 -0.35
CA SER A 627 23.29 -7.04 -1.27
C SER A 627 24.21 -8.24 -1.01
N SER A 628 25.34 -8.08 -0.33
CA SER A 628 26.21 -9.18 0.11
C SER A 628 25.65 -9.98 1.28
N ASN A 629 24.59 -9.51 1.92
CA ASN A 629 24.03 -10.04 3.17
C ASN A 629 25.08 -10.16 4.29
N ASP A 630 25.97 -9.20 4.39
CA ASP A 630 26.99 -9.16 5.44
C ASP A 630 26.35 -8.99 6.82
N TYR A 631 26.88 -9.71 7.81
CA TYR A 631 26.43 -9.66 9.20
C TYR A 631 27.14 -8.60 10.06
N MET A 632 28.01 -7.80 9.47
CA MET A 632 28.64 -6.67 10.14
C MET A 632 27.58 -5.73 10.74
N LEU A 633 27.94 -4.92 11.74
CA LEU A 633 27.02 -4.09 12.56
C LEU A 633 26.00 -3.26 11.76
N THR A 634 26.32 -2.86 10.54
CA THR A 634 25.45 -2.09 9.65
C THR A 634 24.80 -2.91 8.53
N GLY A 635 25.19 -4.18 8.36
CA GLY A 635 24.73 -5.04 7.24
C GLY A 635 23.34 -5.62 7.44
N LYS A 636 22.74 -5.48 8.64
CA LYS A 636 21.50 -6.13 9.01
C LYS A 636 20.68 -5.28 9.98
N LEU A 637 19.38 -5.16 9.71
CA LEU A 637 18.39 -4.65 10.65
C LEU A 637 17.78 -5.83 11.44
N PRO A 638 17.65 -5.71 12.78
CA PRO A 638 17.02 -6.76 13.59
C PRO A 638 15.54 -6.93 13.23
N GLU A 639 15.01 -8.09 13.60
CA GLU A 639 13.56 -8.32 13.60
C GLU A 639 12.89 -7.39 14.61
N TYR A 640 11.62 -7.06 14.36
CA TYR A 640 10.82 -6.31 15.32
C TYR A 640 9.33 -6.69 15.22
N PHE A 641 8.61 -6.40 16.28
CA PHE A 641 7.16 -6.49 16.31
C PHE A 641 6.56 -5.20 16.86
N MET A 642 5.38 -4.86 16.38
CA MET A 642 4.63 -3.69 16.84
C MET A 642 3.30 -4.13 17.40
N SER A 643 2.92 -3.54 18.53
CA SER A 643 1.62 -3.77 19.15
C SER A 643 0.92 -2.47 19.42
N ASN A 644 -0.30 -2.34 18.91
CA ASN A 644 -1.16 -1.17 19.14
C ASN A 644 -2.48 -1.62 19.78
N ILE A 645 -2.99 -0.82 20.70
CA ILE A 645 -4.33 -1.03 21.27
C ILE A 645 -5.19 0.21 21.07
N SER A 646 -6.48 0.01 20.92
CA SER A 646 -7.42 1.12 20.95
C SER A 646 -8.72 0.75 21.66
N LEU A 647 -9.31 1.76 22.30
CA LEU A 647 -10.62 1.70 22.94
C LEU A 647 -11.52 2.74 22.30
N GLU A 648 -12.65 2.31 21.79
CA GLU A 648 -13.66 3.16 21.16
C GLU A 648 -14.97 3.06 21.94
N ARG A 649 -15.64 4.21 22.10
CA ARG A 649 -16.99 4.29 22.63
C ARG A 649 -17.87 5.15 21.74
N ARG A 650 -19.04 4.63 21.39
CA ARG A 650 -20.08 5.32 20.63
C ARG A 650 -21.15 5.86 21.55
N PHE A 651 -21.56 7.09 21.31
CA PHE A 651 -22.70 7.74 21.97
C PHE A 651 -23.68 8.16 20.87
N ALA A 652 -24.96 7.94 21.08
CA ALA A 652 -25.98 8.25 20.09
C ALA A 652 -27.10 9.09 20.74
N PRO A 653 -26.82 10.35 21.14
CA PRO A 653 -27.88 11.27 21.51
C PRO A 653 -28.81 11.54 20.30
N ARG A 654 -29.99 12.11 20.53
CA ARG A 654 -30.96 12.35 19.45
C ARG A 654 -30.44 13.26 18.33
N TRP A 655 -29.53 14.14 18.64
CA TRP A 655 -29.03 15.18 17.72
C TRP A 655 -27.74 14.82 16.98
N ALA A 656 -27.01 13.77 17.40
CA ALA A 656 -25.77 13.37 16.74
C ALA A 656 -25.36 11.93 17.06
N ASP A 657 -24.52 11.36 16.21
CA ASP A 657 -23.66 10.23 16.54
C ASP A 657 -22.27 10.74 16.92
N LEU A 658 -21.80 10.38 18.11
CA LEU A 658 -20.51 10.77 18.65
C LEU A 658 -19.65 9.53 18.86
N VAL A 659 -18.40 9.60 18.47
CA VAL A 659 -17.43 8.53 18.70
C VAL A 659 -16.19 9.11 19.37
N ALA A 660 -15.80 8.55 20.50
CA ALA A 660 -14.52 8.81 21.15
C ALA A 660 -13.63 7.58 21.05
N LYS A 661 -12.42 7.73 20.54
CA LYS A 661 -11.44 6.66 20.39
C LYS A 661 -10.11 7.09 20.96
N PHE A 662 -9.55 6.26 21.82
CA PHE A 662 -8.20 6.41 22.37
C PHE A 662 -7.33 5.28 21.85
N THR A 663 -6.14 5.61 21.36
CA THR A 663 -5.19 4.67 20.79
C THR A 663 -3.83 4.81 21.45
N ILE A 664 -3.20 3.69 21.77
CA ILE A 664 -1.79 3.59 22.17
C ILE A 664 -1.08 2.83 21.06
N ASN A 665 -0.13 3.50 20.43
CA ASN A 665 0.75 2.88 19.45
C ASN A 665 2.06 2.47 20.10
N ASN A 666 2.67 1.38 19.60
CA ASN A 666 3.89 0.81 20.14
C ASN A 666 3.78 0.56 21.67
N LEU A 667 2.79 -0.25 22.05
CA LEU A 667 2.41 -0.50 23.45
C LEU A 667 3.57 -0.95 24.34
N PHE A 668 4.52 -1.69 23.78
CA PHE A 668 5.67 -2.25 24.51
C PHE A 668 6.93 -1.41 24.39
N ASP A 669 6.82 -0.20 23.82
CA ASP A 669 7.94 0.74 23.62
C ASP A 669 9.13 0.11 22.89
N GLU A 670 8.84 -0.69 21.86
CA GLU A 670 9.84 -1.38 21.06
C GLU A 670 10.74 -0.38 20.33
N GLU A 671 12.04 -0.48 20.51
CA GLU A 671 13.02 0.26 19.71
C GLU A 671 13.24 -0.47 18.37
N TYR A 672 12.85 0.11 17.27
CA TYR A 672 12.97 -0.52 15.96
C TYR A 672 13.42 0.44 14.88
N LEU A 673 14.01 -0.13 13.84
CA LEU A 673 14.42 0.57 12.63
C LEU A 673 13.73 -0.04 11.40
N SER A 674 13.02 0.75 10.65
CA SER A 674 12.51 0.33 9.35
C SER A 674 13.56 0.48 8.24
N VAL A 675 14.42 1.49 8.39
CA VAL A 675 15.57 1.79 7.53
C VAL A 675 16.76 2.08 8.41
N LEU A 676 17.97 1.69 7.97
CA LEU A 676 19.22 1.91 8.70
C LEU A 676 19.38 3.38 9.08
N SER A 677 19.80 3.63 10.33
CA SER A 677 20.00 4.97 10.90
C SER A 677 18.78 5.90 10.83
N ARG A 678 17.56 5.33 10.76
CA ARG A 678 16.29 6.03 10.83
C ARG A 678 15.50 5.58 12.05
N PRO A 679 15.56 6.30 13.17
CA PRO A 679 14.84 5.95 14.37
C PRO A 679 13.34 6.11 14.17
N MET A 680 12.58 5.24 14.81
CA MET A 680 11.13 5.26 14.82
C MET A 680 10.60 5.64 16.20
N PRO A 681 9.38 6.20 16.30
CA PRO A 681 8.85 6.63 17.59
C PRO A 681 8.57 5.44 18.52
N GLY A 682 8.92 5.58 19.79
CA GLY A 682 8.52 4.68 20.86
C GLY A 682 7.01 4.78 21.16
N ILE A 683 6.60 4.39 22.37
CA ILE A 683 5.20 4.46 22.80
C ILE A 683 4.63 5.85 22.61
N ASN A 684 3.44 5.93 22.00
CA ASN A 684 2.75 7.19 21.75
C ASN A 684 1.23 7.03 21.78
N PHE A 685 0.52 8.16 21.97
CA PHE A 685 -0.91 8.19 22.25
C PHE A 685 -1.64 9.07 21.24
N GLN A 686 -2.91 8.72 20.98
CA GLN A 686 -3.79 9.52 20.17
C GLN A 686 -5.22 9.45 20.73
N LEU A 687 -5.89 10.59 20.79
CA LEU A 687 -7.31 10.73 21.07
C LEU A 687 -8.01 11.28 19.83
N GLN A 688 -9.09 10.62 19.42
CA GLN A 688 -9.95 11.04 18.30
C GLN A 688 -11.38 11.23 18.80
N LEU A 689 -12.00 12.33 18.39
CA LEU A 689 -13.40 12.64 18.63
C LEU A 689 -14.09 12.86 17.29
N SER A 690 -15.16 12.11 17.01
CA SER A 690 -15.98 12.24 15.80
C SER A 690 -17.39 12.69 16.16
N ILE A 691 -17.94 13.59 15.36
CA ILE A 691 -19.32 14.07 15.47
C ILE A 691 -19.99 13.99 14.09
N THR A 692 -21.16 13.36 14.06
CA THR A 692 -22.03 13.28 12.88
C THR A 692 -23.43 13.72 13.32
N PRO A 693 -23.84 14.99 13.05
CA PRO A 693 -25.17 15.48 13.38
C PRO A 693 -26.26 14.69 12.67
N LYS A 694 -27.43 14.59 13.29
CA LYS A 694 -28.66 14.01 12.72
C LYS A 694 -29.64 15.14 12.44
N TRP A 695 -30.06 15.21 11.18
CA TRP A 695 -31.00 16.22 10.70
C TRP A 695 -32.42 15.70 10.68
#